data_adaca3dd0f7eda88279c5ca941fc251d
#
_entry.id   adaca3dd0f7eda88279c5ca941fc251d
#
_cell.length_a   1.000
_cell.length_b   1.000
_cell.length_c   1.000
_cell.angle_alpha   90.00
_cell.angle_beta   90.00
_cell.angle_gamma   90.00
#
_symmetry.space_group_name_H-M   'P 1'
#
loop_
_entity.id
_entity.type
_entity.pdbx_description
1 polymer ?
#
loop_
_entity_poly.entity_id
_entity_poly.type
_entity_poly.pdbx_seq_one_letter_code
_entity_poly.pdbx_strand_id
1 'polypeptide(L)'
;MKNNKTKNYLYDIFDTIVSRKVQPEYVKKMWATNMVKIFNLEISAIDLYKLRFDIEADLGKKALENGFDAEIIYDDIIKEIHGKLNTNITYKDFLSKSKTEEIEIEANVLYTNEDVIKQIKEQRKNKGNIYCVSDMYLSKEMILSIFEKLGIANLFNDIFVSSEYKANKRSGKLYDIVLKELKAKSEDCIMYGDNKDKDCDMPLSKNIEAKHIDRSKLYKQYDEFLANNTPEKVNGDLWAISKENNDNFNNMIFSLYNFIDKLYFKLKADGYHEVFFLAREGEYLKKLFDYYVENSYNEKIKSHYLYVSRKSTYLPSLKSIEKEDFSYLLNQYSYVTVKEFLKSLNLPNEDIDLIEKDLKDVFSFDYKIPNFKNSIEFRVLKKSPVFRESFERNRIEQNELFNKYIKQHSDSKRIMIVDIGWNGSIQDNIQNILGNSYDVSGCYFGLCLRDKKYSGKKYGLIFSNDPYENKQYRLYYENRTLYEIMCGASHGSANKYILNNKKQVETLLFSKKEEQDIFKNVVKPAQDVMFERFKNIVNTVCNKYYDTIEVEKIFNMIQFDMLYYPSKEQLEFFDRIYHYENFGVFEFTTFNNKNGISLKKWLKEHIKFFIHYGRYFDDAFWPVLKLHNNKMYIPYLIYRSRRKKRYKKYGLF
;
A
#
# COMPACT_ATOMS: atom_id res chain seq x y z
N MET A 1 2.27 61.15 29.58
CA MET A 1 2.45 60.10 28.56
C MET A 1 2.28 58.76 29.27
N LYS A 2 1.18 58.08 29.06
CA LYS A 2 1.07 56.69 29.54
C LYS A 2 2.11 55.85 28.76
N ASN A 3 3.16 55.39 29.45
CA ASN A 3 4.06 54.38 28.89
C ASN A 3 3.19 53.21 28.47
N ASN A 4 2.90 53.09 27.16
CA ASN A 4 2.28 51.91 26.60
C ASN A 4 3.34 50.79 26.66
N LYS A 5 3.49 50.17 27.84
CA LYS A 5 4.29 48.96 27.97
C LYS A 5 3.67 47.86 27.09
N THR A 6 4.45 47.27 26.24
CA THR A 6 4.02 46.15 25.40
C THR A 6 3.67 44.99 26.33
N LYS A 7 2.42 44.53 26.32
CA LYS A 7 2.01 43.35 27.10
C LYS A 7 2.49 42.05 26.42
N ASN A 8 2.91 41.11 27.25
CA ASN A 8 3.27 39.75 26.83
C ASN A 8 2.12 38.81 27.16
N TYR A 9 1.59 38.17 26.14
CA TYR A 9 0.51 37.20 26.26
C TYR A 9 1.11 35.78 26.12
N LEU A 10 0.95 34.99 27.17
CA LEU A 10 1.42 33.62 27.26
C LEU A 10 0.21 32.72 27.04
N TYR A 11 0.34 31.75 26.17
CA TYR A 11 -0.73 30.80 25.87
C TYR A 11 -0.25 29.38 26.06
N ASP A 12 -1.04 28.55 26.74
CA ASP A 12 -0.91 27.13 26.59
C ASP A 12 -1.28 26.69 25.16
N ILE A 13 -0.75 25.57 24.68
CA ILE A 13 -0.93 25.13 23.30
C ILE A 13 -2.13 24.18 23.16
N PHE A 14 -2.01 23.00 23.76
CA PHE A 14 -2.97 21.92 23.57
C PHE A 14 -4.21 22.17 24.44
N ASP A 15 -5.36 21.90 23.84
CA ASP A 15 -6.68 22.18 24.40
C ASP A 15 -6.95 23.67 24.73
N THR A 16 -5.99 24.56 24.37
CA THR A 16 -6.10 26.01 24.46
C THR A 16 -6.11 26.66 23.08
N ILE A 17 -4.97 26.76 22.41
CA ILE A 17 -4.85 27.28 21.02
C ILE A 17 -5.40 26.27 20.01
N VAL A 18 -5.03 25.01 20.17
CA VAL A 18 -5.45 23.89 19.34
C VAL A 18 -6.05 22.78 20.18
N SER A 19 -7.00 22.05 19.61
CA SER A 19 -7.63 20.89 20.27
C SER A 19 -7.65 19.70 19.31
N ARG A 20 -7.69 18.48 19.86
CA ARG A 20 -7.70 17.26 19.06
C ARG A 20 -9.12 16.77 18.80
N LYS A 21 -9.32 16.12 17.64
CA LYS A 21 -10.54 15.34 17.32
C LYS A 21 -10.54 13.99 18.01
N VAL A 22 -9.42 13.59 18.57
CA VAL A 22 -9.17 12.30 19.25
C VAL A 22 -8.66 12.57 20.67
N GLN A 23 -8.79 11.61 21.55
CA GLN A 23 -8.22 11.72 22.88
C GLN A 23 -6.68 11.84 22.79
N PRO A 24 -6.02 12.72 23.58
CA PRO A 24 -4.60 13.02 23.41
C PRO A 24 -3.66 11.80 23.36
N GLU A 25 -3.85 10.80 24.25
CA GLU A 25 -3.02 9.59 24.28
C GLU A 25 -3.23 8.70 23.05
N TYR A 26 -4.36 8.87 22.33
CA TYR A 26 -4.65 8.13 21.11
C TYR A 26 -3.69 8.45 19.97
N VAL A 27 -3.06 9.64 19.98
CA VAL A 27 -2.01 10.02 19.02
C VAL A 27 -0.83 9.04 19.10
N LYS A 28 -0.33 8.74 20.32
CA LYS A 28 0.75 7.79 20.54
C LYS A 28 0.35 6.36 20.13
N LYS A 29 -0.92 6.00 20.33
CA LYS A 29 -1.49 4.71 19.88
C LYS A 29 -1.49 4.61 18.36
N MET A 30 -1.92 5.65 17.65
CA MET A 30 -1.88 5.72 16.18
C MET A 30 -0.44 5.71 15.67
N TRP A 31 0.46 6.44 16.32
CA TRP A 31 1.89 6.41 16.02
C TRP A 31 2.44 4.97 16.10
N ALA A 32 2.12 4.22 17.15
CA ALA A 32 2.56 2.83 17.29
C ALA A 32 2.04 1.94 16.16
N THR A 33 0.75 2.11 15.75
CA THR A 33 0.18 1.38 14.60
C THR A 33 0.94 1.68 13.32
N ASN A 34 1.23 2.95 13.05
CA ASN A 34 1.88 3.39 11.83
C ASN A 34 3.36 2.98 11.80
N MET A 35 4.08 3.06 12.93
CA MET A 35 5.49 2.64 13.00
C MET A 35 5.67 1.14 12.76
N VAL A 36 4.77 0.30 13.30
CA VAL A 36 4.76 -1.15 13.00
C VAL A 36 4.63 -1.39 11.50
N LYS A 37 3.76 -0.65 10.81
CA LYS A 37 3.51 -0.80 9.38
C LYS A 37 4.63 -0.22 8.52
N ILE A 38 5.14 0.98 8.85
CA ILE A 38 6.24 1.63 8.10
C ILE A 38 7.48 0.73 8.07
N PHE A 39 7.82 0.13 9.19
CA PHE A 39 9.04 -0.65 9.32
C PHE A 39 8.81 -2.17 9.29
N ASN A 40 7.55 -2.60 9.11
CA ASN A 40 7.16 -4.02 9.16
C ASN A 40 7.75 -4.73 10.40
N LEU A 41 7.57 -4.13 11.58
CA LEU A 41 8.13 -4.63 12.83
C LEU A 41 7.47 -5.95 13.24
N GLU A 42 8.25 -6.84 13.86
CA GLU A 42 7.75 -8.13 14.38
C GLU A 42 7.10 -8.00 15.78
N ILE A 43 6.54 -6.86 16.08
CA ILE A 43 5.81 -6.54 17.32
C ILE A 43 4.42 -6.01 16.99
N SER A 44 3.43 -6.27 17.84
CA SER A 44 2.09 -5.67 17.63
C SER A 44 2.09 -4.18 17.94
N ALA A 45 1.14 -3.43 17.37
CA ALA A 45 0.97 -2.03 17.70
C ALA A 45 0.62 -1.81 19.18
N ILE A 46 -0.09 -2.76 19.79
CA ILE A 46 -0.42 -2.74 21.21
C ILE A 46 0.83 -2.87 22.07
N ASP A 47 1.71 -3.81 21.75
CA ASP A 47 2.95 -4.02 22.49
C ASP A 47 3.94 -2.88 22.29
N LEU A 48 4.01 -2.29 21.07
CA LEU A 48 4.86 -1.13 20.81
C LEU A 48 4.38 0.11 21.59
N TYR A 49 3.07 0.34 21.62
CA TYR A 49 2.51 1.43 22.44
C TYR A 49 2.79 1.22 23.94
N LYS A 50 2.61 0.00 24.47
CA LYS A 50 2.92 -0.34 25.85
C LYS A 50 4.39 -0.12 26.17
N LEU A 51 5.28 -0.57 25.26
CA LEU A 51 6.72 -0.33 25.39
C LEU A 51 7.05 1.17 25.48
N ARG A 52 6.44 2.00 24.63
CA ARG A 52 6.58 3.46 24.68
C ARG A 52 6.11 4.03 26.00
N PHE A 53 4.94 3.61 26.49
CA PHE A 53 4.37 4.07 27.74
C PHE A 53 5.28 3.77 28.94
N ASP A 54 5.79 2.53 29.03
CA ASP A 54 6.71 2.10 30.10
C ASP A 54 8.03 2.90 30.04
N ILE A 55 8.58 3.16 28.85
CA ILE A 55 9.80 3.97 28.67
C ILE A 55 9.56 5.42 29.09
N GLU A 56 8.44 6.03 28.71
CA GLU A 56 8.12 7.41 29.13
C GLU A 56 8.05 7.52 30.66
N ALA A 57 7.42 6.55 31.33
CA ALA A 57 7.38 6.50 32.81
C ALA A 57 8.76 6.37 33.45
N ASP A 58 9.61 5.48 32.91
CA ASP A 58 10.98 5.28 33.40
C ASP A 58 11.86 6.51 33.22
N LEU A 59 11.77 7.18 32.07
CA LEU A 59 12.52 8.40 31.79
C LEU A 59 12.09 9.57 32.70
N GLY A 60 10.77 9.71 32.92
CA GLY A 60 10.23 10.70 33.84
C GLY A 60 10.74 10.49 35.29
N LYS A 61 10.78 9.23 35.76
CA LYS A 61 11.34 8.88 37.07
C LYS A 61 12.82 9.23 37.16
N LYS A 62 13.63 8.87 36.16
CA LYS A 62 15.06 9.22 36.10
C LYS A 62 15.28 10.73 36.12
N ALA A 63 14.43 11.52 35.47
CA ALA A 63 14.52 12.98 35.50
C ALA A 63 14.36 13.51 36.93
N LEU A 64 13.37 12.99 37.66
CA LEU A 64 13.16 13.35 39.09
C LEU A 64 14.34 12.96 39.97
N GLU A 65 14.89 11.76 39.80
CA GLU A 65 16.07 11.27 40.54
C GLU A 65 17.30 12.19 40.33
N ASN A 66 17.39 12.81 39.15
CA ASN A 66 18.45 13.78 38.79
C ASN A 66 18.14 15.24 39.22
N GLY A 67 17.05 15.49 39.98
CA GLY A 67 16.69 16.83 40.49
C GLY A 67 15.96 17.73 39.48
N PHE A 68 15.59 17.21 38.32
CA PHE A 68 14.75 17.90 37.34
C PHE A 68 13.28 17.64 37.57
N ASP A 69 12.42 18.36 36.91
CA ASP A 69 10.99 17.98 36.82
C ASP A 69 10.87 16.70 35.95
N ALA A 70 9.71 16.00 36.04
CA ALA A 70 9.47 14.75 35.29
C ALA A 70 9.26 15.00 33.77
N GLU A 71 10.14 15.79 33.20
CA GLU A 71 10.11 16.14 31.77
C GLU A 71 10.98 15.20 30.96
N ILE A 72 10.45 14.75 29.83
CA ILE A 72 11.10 13.78 28.95
C ILE A 72 11.28 14.39 27.54
N ILE A 73 12.36 14.03 26.88
CA ILE A 73 12.72 14.51 25.54
C ILE A 73 12.31 13.47 24.52
N TYR A 74 11.66 13.88 23.44
CA TYR A 74 11.21 12.99 22.38
C TYR A 74 12.31 12.05 21.85
N ASP A 75 13.48 12.61 21.56
CA ASP A 75 14.61 11.85 21.00
C ASP A 75 15.11 10.74 21.96
N ASP A 76 15.04 11.00 23.28
CA ASP A 76 15.41 9.99 24.30
C ASP A 76 14.37 8.85 24.34
N ILE A 77 13.06 9.18 24.22
CA ILE A 77 12.01 8.15 24.13
C ILE A 77 12.28 7.23 22.95
N ILE A 78 12.49 7.81 21.76
CA ILE A 78 12.69 7.05 20.52
C ILE A 78 13.99 6.24 20.56
N LYS A 79 15.04 6.77 21.18
CA LYS A 79 16.32 6.07 21.38
C LYS A 79 16.14 4.81 22.21
N GLU A 80 15.45 4.91 23.34
CA GLU A 80 15.20 3.77 24.22
C GLU A 80 14.30 2.73 23.56
N ILE A 81 13.24 3.17 22.82
CA ILE A 81 12.39 2.27 22.03
C ILE A 81 13.25 1.50 21.01
N HIS A 82 14.03 2.22 20.19
CA HIS A 82 14.86 1.61 19.16
C HIS A 82 15.86 0.60 19.76
N GLY A 83 16.47 0.94 20.91
CA GLY A 83 17.40 0.05 21.61
C GLY A 83 16.78 -1.26 22.11
N LYS A 84 15.45 -1.28 22.34
CA LYS A 84 14.72 -2.48 22.79
C LYS A 84 14.10 -3.27 21.63
N LEU A 85 14.04 -2.67 20.43
CA LEU A 85 13.53 -3.35 19.23
C LEU A 85 14.65 -4.18 18.57
N ASN A 86 14.35 -5.43 18.24
CA ASN A 86 15.22 -6.27 17.42
C ASN A 86 15.00 -5.92 15.93
N THR A 87 15.74 -4.91 15.43
CA THR A 87 15.58 -4.41 14.08
C THR A 87 16.92 -4.07 13.42
N ASN A 88 16.99 -4.23 12.10
CA ASN A 88 18.15 -3.81 11.29
C ASN A 88 18.06 -2.34 10.81
N ILE A 89 17.05 -1.60 11.26
CA ILE A 89 16.81 -0.21 10.89
C ILE A 89 17.83 0.66 11.65
N THR A 90 18.43 1.64 10.96
CA THR A 90 19.33 2.57 11.66
C THR A 90 18.56 3.45 12.63
N TYR A 91 19.16 3.82 13.76
CA TYR A 91 18.53 4.76 14.70
C TYR A 91 18.15 6.08 14.02
N LYS A 92 18.99 6.59 13.12
CA LYS A 92 18.75 7.83 12.39
C LYS A 92 17.47 7.75 11.55
N ASP A 93 17.27 6.67 10.82
CA ASP A 93 16.08 6.48 9.98
C ASP A 93 14.83 6.27 10.85
N PHE A 94 14.96 5.50 11.93
CA PHE A 94 13.88 5.26 12.88
C PHE A 94 13.44 6.57 13.54
N LEU A 95 14.38 7.40 14.04
CA LEU A 95 14.07 8.70 14.65
C LEU A 95 13.43 9.66 13.65
N SER A 96 13.99 9.78 12.44
CA SER A 96 13.48 10.68 11.41
C SER A 96 12.03 10.34 11.04
N LYS A 97 11.74 9.05 10.78
CA LYS A 97 10.38 8.61 10.47
C LYS A 97 9.44 8.75 11.66
N SER A 98 9.91 8.48 12.89
CA SER A 98 9.12 8.67 14.11
C SER A 98 8.66 10.12 14.29
N LYS A 99 9.58 11.09 14.12
CA LYS A 99 9.26 12.52 14.19
C LYS A 99 8.25 12.94 13.13
N THR A 100 8.52 12.55 11.87
CA THR A 100 7.63 12.86 10.76
C THR A 100 6.24 12.30 11.03
N GLU A 101 6.14 11.05 11.48
CA GLU A 101 4.86 10.38 11.74
C GLU A 101 4.06 11.06 12.84
N GLU A 102 4.69 11.42 13.95
CA GLU A 102 4.01 12.09 15.05
C GLU A 102 3.52 13.49 14.66
N ILE A 103 4.34 14.26 13.93
CA ILE A 103 3.96 15.57 13.38
C ILE A 103 2.75 15.43 12.43
N GLU A 104 2.76 14.43 11.55
CA GLU A 104 1.66 14.20 10.60
C GLU A 104 0.36 13.83 11.33
N ILE A 105 0.42 12.90 12.29
CA ILE A 105 -0.75 12.53 13.07
C ILE A 105 -1.30 13.73 13.82
N GLU A 106 -0.46 14.47 14.57
CA GLU A 106 -0.89 15.66 15.31
C GLU A 106 -1.52 16.70 14.40
N ALA A 107 -0.87 17.06 13.29
CA ALA A 107 -1.38 18.06 12.37
C ALA A 107 -2.74 17.69 11.75
N ASN A 108 -3.03 16.40 11.57
CA ASN A 108 -4.29 15.93 11.00
C ASN A 108 -5.43 15.78 12.00
N VAL A 109 -5.10 15.52 13.27
CA VAL A 109 -6.12 15.41 14.32
C VAL A 109 -6.41 16.74 15.00
N LEU A 110 -5.49 17.71 14.93
CA LEU A 110 -5.65 19.02 15.52
C LEU A 110 -6.57 19.93 14.69
N TYR A 111 -7.26 20.80 15.40
CA TYR A 111 -7.98 21.94 14.83
C TYR A 111 -7.78 23.17 15.74
N THR A 112 -7.84 24.36 15.16
CA THR A 112 -7.68 25.63 15.87
C THR A 112 -8.91 25.99 16.69
N ASN A 113 -8.69 26.58 17.86
CA ASN A 113 -9.75 27.26 18.62
C ASN A 113 -9.95 28.66 18.05
N GLU A 114 -10.98 28.79 17.22
CA GLU A 114 -11.23 30.05 16.47
C GLU A 114 -11.37 31.28 17.36
N ASP A 115 -11.97 31.16 18.55
CA ASP A 115 -12.13 32.28 19.48
C ASP A 115 -10.77 32.74 20.03
N VAL A 116 -9.90 31.78 20.39
CA VAL A 116 -8.54 32.06 20.86
C VAL A 116 -7.69 32.64 19.73
N ILE A 117 -7.77 32.08 18.54
CA ILE A 117 -7.05 32.59 17.36
C ILE A 117 -7.48 34.03 17.03
N LYS A 118 -8.78 34.34 17.13
CA LYS A 118 -9.29 35.70 16.94
C LYS A 118 -8.73 36.66 18.01
N GLN A 119 -8.74 36.25 19.26
CA GLN A 119 -8.16 37.00 20.36
C GLN A 119 -6.66 37.27 20.16
N ILE A 120 -5.88 36.26 19.78
CA ILE A 120 -4.45 36.37 19.46
C ILE A 120 -4.22 37.39 18.34
N LYS A 121 -4.99 37.33 17.25
CA LYS A 121 -4.88 38.31 16.15
C LYS A 121 -5.19 39.75 16.59
N GLU A 122 -6.19 39.93 17.46
CA GLU A 122 -6.51 41.27 18.04
C GLU A 122 -5.38 41.77 18.94
N GLN A 123 -4.81 40.93 19.80
CA GLN A 123 -3.70 41.30 20.67
C GLN A 123 -2.45 41.68 19.85
N ARG A 124 -2.14 40.95 18.78
CA ARG A 124 -1.04 41.31 17.86
C ARG A 124 -1.29 42.62 17.16
N LYS A 125 -2.52 42.90 16.70
CA LYS A 125 -2.90 44.17 16.10
C LYS A 125 -2.66 45.36 17.06
N ASN A 126 -2.84 45.09 18.36
CA ASN A 126 -2.58 46.05 19.44
C ASN A 126 -1.10 46.06 19.91
N LYS A 127 -0.18 45.49 19.09
CA LYS A 127 1.27 45.42 19.37
C LYS A 127 1.64 44.58 20.60
N GLY A 128 0.82 43.62 20.97
CA GLY A 128 1.16 42.61 21.98
C GLY A 128 2.10 41.54 21.44
N ASN A 129 3.00 41.09 22.29
CA ASN A 129 3.82 39.90 21.99
C ASN A 129 3.07 38.66 22.43
N ILE A 130 3.10 37.61 21.59
CA ILE A 130 2.39 36.36 21.85
C ILE A 130 3.42 35.23 21.95
N TYR A 131 3.38 34.50 23.04
CA TYR A 131 4.27 33.40 23.34
C TYR A 131 3.46 32.15 23.70
N CYS A 132 3.96 30.97 23.31
CA CYS A 132 3.42 29.70 23.75
C CYS A 132 4.23 29.14 24.92
N VAL A 133 3.54 28.56 25.94
CA VAL A 133 4.18 27.92 27.10
C VAL A 133 3.49 26.56 27.31
N SER A 134 4.17 25.46 27.02
CA SER A 134 3.54 24.13 27.01
C SER A 134 4.33 23.07 27.76
N ASP A 135 3.62 22.29 28.57
CA ASP A 135 4.17 21.06 29.14
C ASP A 135 3.98 19.93 28.13
N MET A 136 5.03 19.63 27.34
CA MET A 136 4.96 18.65 26.25
C MET A 136 6.33 18.01 25.97
N TYR A 137 6.31 16.72 25.58
CA TYR A 137 7.50 15.97 25.18
C TYR A 137 7.97 16.27 23.75
N LEU A 138 7.12 16.87 22.91
CA LEU A 138 7.51 17.31 21.56
C LEU A 138 8.46 18.51 21.67
N SER A 139 9.48 18.55 20.81
CA SER A 139 10.37 19.70 20.73
C SER A 139 9.68 20.91 20.13
N LYS A 140 10.21 22.10 20.38
CA LYS A 140 9.80 23.36 19.75
C LYS A 140 9.76 23.24 18.22
N GLU A 141 10.76 22.60 17.62
CA GLU A 141 10.85 22.37 16.17
C GLU A 141 9.66 21.54 15.65
N MET A 142 9.30 20.46 16.35
CA MET A 142 8.15 19.65 16.01
C MET A 142 6.83 20.43 16.11
N ILE A 143 6.66 21.23 17.18
CA ILE A 143 5.48 22.08 17.36
C ILE A 143 5.39 23.15 16.26
N LEU A 144 6.51 23.79 15.90
CA LEU A 144 6.56 24.74 14.78
C LEU A 144 6.13 24.09 13.47
N SER A 145 6.61 22.88 13.17
CA SER A 145 6.21 22.13 11.99
C SER A 145 4.71 21.81 11.98
N ILE A 146 4.13 21.50 13.14
CA ILE A 146 2.67 21.30 13.28
C ILE A 146 1.94 22.64 13.03
N PHE A 147 2.41 23.75 13.59
CA PHE A 147 1.81 25.07 13.41
C PHE A 147 1.91 25.57 11.97
N GLU A 148 3.00 25.26 11.26
CA GLU A 148 3.13 25.54 9.83
C GLU A 148 2.05 24.80 9.01
N LYS A 149 1.83 23.52 9.30
CA LYS A 149 0.77 22.72 8.64
C LYS A 149 -0.64 23.26 8.95
N LEU A 150 -0.85 23.80 10.13
CA LEU A 150 -2.11 24.44 10.55
C LEU A 150 -2.25 25.90 10.05
N GLY A 151 -1.19 26.48 9.48
CA GLY A 151 -1.20 27.86 8.98
C GLY A 151 -1.21 28.95 10.08
N ILE A 152 -0.75 28.63 11.30
CA ILE A 152 -0.76 29.55 12.46
C ILE A 152 0.63 29.91 13.00
N ALA A 153 1.71 29.34 12.46
CA ALA A 153 3.07 29.52 12.98
C ALA A 153 3.46 31.02 13.10
N ASN A 154 3.04 31.86 12.16
CA ASN A 154 3.34 33.28 12.12
C ASN A 154 2.63 34.10 13.19
N LEU A 155 1.73 33.54 13.97
CA LEU A 155 0.99 34.21 15.03
C LEU A 155 1.82 34.37 16.32
N PHE A 156 2.88 33.61 16.50
CA PHE A 156 3.64 33.52 17.74
C PHE A 156 5.03 34.13 17.58
N ASN A 157 5.49 34.79 18.65
CA ASN A 157 6.84 35.36 18.72
C ASN A 157 7.86 34.27 19.11
N ASP A 158 7.48 33.37 20.03
CA ASP A 158 8.30 32.23 20.44
C ASP A 158 7.45 31.17 21.14
N ILE A 159 8.06 29.97 21.33
CA ILE A 159 7.46 28.81 21.98
C ILE A 159 8.43 28.27 23.05
N PHE A 160 7.95 28.12 24.27
CA PHE A 160 8.67 27.57 25.41
C PHE A 160 8.07 26.20 25.76
N VAL A 161 8.88 25.15 25.67
CA VAL A 161 8.45 23.75 25.87
C VAL A 161 9.17 23.17 27.07
N SER A 162 8.43 22.58 27.99
CA SER A 162 8.95 22.03 29.25
C SER A 162 10.09 21.02 29.05
N SER A 163 9.99 20.17 28.04
CA SER A 163 11.00 19.14 27.74
C SER A 163 12.36 19.72 27.40
N GLU A 164 12.45 20.88 26.73
CA GLU A 164 13.72 21.51 26.38
C GLU A 164 14.43 22.14 27.57
N TYR A 165 13.65 22.61 28.55
CA TYR A 165 14.16 23.26 29.75
C TYR A 165 14.23 22.31 30.97
N LYS A 166 13.70 21.09 30.86
CA LYS A 166 13.55 20.12 31.96
C LYS A 166 12.83 20.73 33.18
N ALA A 167 11.87 21.60 32.90
CA ALA A 167 11.12 22.38 33.88
C ALA A 167 9.67 22.54 33.39
N ASN A 168 8.68 22.32 34.25
CA ASN A 168 7.27 22.38 33.86
C ASN A 168 6.51 23.55 34.50
N LYS A 169 5.29 23.74 34.00
CA LYS A 169 4.39 24.80 34.51
C LYS A 169 3.94 24.49 35.93
N ARG A 170 3.71 23.24 36.30
CA ARG A 170 3.21 22.84 37.61
C ARG A 170 4.17 23.19 38.74
N SER A 171 5.48 23.02 38.55
CA SER A 171 6.51 23.43 39.52
C SER A 171 6.72 24.95 39.54
N GLY A 172 6.25 25.64 38.51
CA GLY A 172 6.48 27.07 38.29
C GLY A 172 7.83 27.42 37.72
N LYS A 173 8.79 26.50 37.63
CA LYS A 173 10.14 26.74 37.09
C LYS A 173 10.11 27.18 35.64
N LEU A 174 9.19 26.64 34.81
CA LEU A 174 9.07 27.05 33.42
C LEU A 174 8.67 28.53 33.30
N TYR A 175 7.79 29.05 34.17
CA TYR A 175 7.43 30.46 34.19
C TYR A 175 8.63 31.35 34.58
N ASP A 176 9.46 30.93 35.52
CA ASP A 176 10.69 31.66 35.89
C ASP A 176 11.64 31.77 34.71
N ILE A 177 11.80 30.70 33.95
CA ILE A 177 12.60 30.65 32.72
C ILE A 177 12.01 31.61 31.66
N VAL A 178 10.72 31.53 31.40
CA VAL A 178 10.03 32.40 30.43
C VAL A 178 10.23 33.88 30.77
N LEU A 179 9.99 34.26 32.02
CA LEU A 179 10.20 35.65 32.45
C LEU A 179 11.63 36.11 32.27
N LYS A 180 12.62 35.27 32.58
CA LYS A 180 14.03 35.54 32.41
C LYS A 180 14.41 35.72 30.93
N GLU A 181 14.02 34.77 30.06
CA GLU A 181 14.29 34.84 28.62
C GLU A 181 13.66 36.08 27.96
N LEU A 182 12.43 36.42 28.35
CA LEU A 182 11.73 37.57 27.85
C LEU A 182 12.21 38.88 28.47
N LYS A 183 13.04 38.83 29.52
CA LYS A 183 13.41 40.01 30.37
C LYS A 183 12.19 40.80 30.79
N ALA A 184 11.11 40.10 31.07
CA ALA A 184 9.81 40.67 31.38
C ALA A 184 9.52 40.61 32.89
N LYS A 185 8.74 41.58 33.37
CA LYS A 185 8.18 41.49 34.72
C LYS A 185 6.89 40.69 34.68
N SER A 186 6.59 39.95 35.75
CA SER A 186 5.37 39.14 35.85
C SER A 186 4.10 39.92 35.62
N GLU A 187 4.02 41.16 36.17
CA GLU A 187 2.90 42.11 36.01
C GLU A 187 2.62 42.56 34.56
N ASP A 188 3.63 42.42 33.66
CA ASP A 188 3.51 42.72 32.23
C ASP A 188 3.05 41.49 31.40
N CYS A 189 2.82 40.36 32.06
CA CYS A 189 2.45 39.07 31.44
C CYS A 189 1.02 38.66 31.81
N ILE A 190 0.33 37.98 30.85
CA ILE A 190 -0.99 37.39 31.05
C ILE A 190 -0.95 35.96 30.50
N MET A 191 -1.25 34.97 31.33
CA MET A 191 -1.35 33.57 30.93
C MET A 191 -2.78 33.17 30.58
N TYR A 192 -2.95 32.45 29.47
CA TYR A 192 -4.20 31.84 29.04
C TYR A 192 -4.03 30.32 28.92
N GLY A 193 -4.89 29.54 29.53
CA GLY A 193 -4.84 28.10 29.43
C GLY A 193 -6.07 27.41 29.98
N ASP A 194 -6.16 26.10 29.75
CA ASP A 194 -7.32 25.28 30.11
C ASP A 194 -7.14 24.56 31.44
N ASN A 195 -5.90 24.38 31.90
CA ASN A 195 -5.61 23.66 33.15
C ASN A 195 -5.55 24.68 34.33
N LYS A 196 -6.52 24.57 35.22
CA LYS A 196 -6.66 25.50 36.33
C LYS A 196 -5.40 25.56 37.20
N ASP A 197 -4.83 24.41 37.58
CA ASP A 197 -3.66 24.38 38.48
C ASP A 197 -2.40 24.94 37.80
N LYS A 198 -2.11 24.53 36.55
CA LYS A 198 -0.90 24.84 35.83
C LYS A 198 -0.94 26.23 35.15
N ASP A 199 -2.11 26.62 34.65
CA ASP A 199 -2.25 27.78 33.79
C ASP A 199 -2.95 28.99 34.50
N CYS A 200 -3.50 28.78 35.71
CA CYS A 200 -4.12 29.83 36.49
C CYS A 200 -3.50 29.95 37.87
N ASP A 201 -3.60 28.96 38.73
CA ASP A 201 -3.16 29.06 40.13
C ASP A 201 -1.65 29.27 40.24
N MET A 202 -0.85 28.52 39.44
CA MET A 202 0.60 28.66 39.45
C MET A 202 1.08 30.02 38.90
N PRO A 203 0.63 30.53 37.75
CA PRO A 203 0.97 31.88 37.28
C PRO A 203 0.57 32.98 38.30
N LEU A 204 -0.63 32.90 38.87
CA LEU A 204 -1.09 33.83 39.90
C LEU A 204 -0.15 33.86 41.11
N SER A 205 0.36 32.69 41.56
CA SER A 205 1.35 32.60 42.64
C SER A 205 2.66 33.32 42.33
N LYS A 206 2.95 33.53 41.05
CA LYS A 206 4.12 34.27 40.53
C LYS A 206 3.82 35.72 40.11
N ASN A 207 2.66 36.24 40.48
CA ASN A 207 2.16 37.56 40.11
C ASN A 207 1.97 37.75 38.58
N ILE A 208 1.74 36.68 37.84
CA ILE A 208 1.33 36.72 36.44
C ILE A 208 -0.20 36.68 36.40
N GLU A 209 -0.85 37.65 35.72
CA GLU A 209 -2.31 37.58 35.49
C GLU A 209 -2.66 36.31 34.72
N ALA A 210 -3.75 35.62 35.12
CA ALA A 210 -4.15 34.38 34.47
C ALA A 210 -5.63 34.38 34.09
N LYS A 211 -5.94 33.75 32.96
CA LYS A 211 -7.29 33.58 32.42
C LYS A 211 -7.57 32.14 32.04
N HIS A 212 -8.52 31.56 32.72
CA HIS A 212 -8.94 30.20 32.47
C HIS A 212 -9.81 30.09 31.21
N ILE A 213 -9.54 29.05 30.39
CA ILE A 213 -10.34 28.70 29.21
C ILE A 213 -11.02 27.34 29.50
N ASP A 214 -12.33 27.39 29.78
CA ASP A 214 -13.09 26.16 30.10
C ASP A 214 -13.18 25.20 28.90
N ARG A 215 -12.73 23.96 29.10
CA ARG A 215 -12.75 22.87 28.14
C ARG A 215 -13.50 21.61 28.63
N SER A 216 -14.34 21.74 29.64
CA SER A 216 -15.09 20.64 30.22
C SER A 216 -15.93 19.83 29.21
N LYS A 217 -16.46 20.48 28.16
CA LYS A 217 -17.19 19.80 27.08
C LYS A 217 -16.25 18.96 26.19
N LEU A 218 -15.05 19.46 25.94
CA LEU A 218 -14.04 18.75 25.13
C LEU A 218 -13.57 17.48 25.83
N TYR A 219 -13.33 17.54 27.14
CA TYR A 219 -12.91 16.36 27.90
C TYR A 219 -13.94 15.24 27.88
N LYS A 220 -15.24 15.55 27.96
CA LYS A 220 -16.32 14.58 27.78
C LYS A 220 -16.28 13.92 26.40
N GLN A 221 -16.00 14.69 25.35
CA GLN A 221 -15.86 14.15 23.99
C GLN A 221 -14.66 13.19 23.88
N TYR A 222 -13.56 13.45 24.60
CA TYR A 222 -12.41 12.55 24.65
C TYR A 222 -12.75 11.21 25.31
N ASP A 223 -13.53 11.23 26.41
CA ASP A 223 -13.97 10.01 27.08
C ASP A 223 -14.91 9.18 26.18
N GLU A 224 -15.86 9.84 25.51
CA GLU A 224 -16.74 9.20 24.54
C GLU A 224 -15.97 8.63 23.35
N PHE A 225 -14.93 9.33 22.87
CA PHE A 225 -14.07 8.87 21.78
C PHE A 225 -13.37 7.56 22.18
N LEU A 226 -12.76 7.47 23.35
CA LEU A 226 -12.08 6.26 23.82
C LEU A 226 -13.02 5.06 23.92
N ALA A 227 -14.23 5.25 24.45
CA ALA A 227 -15.24 4.19 24.57
C ALA A 227 -15.63 3.60 23.20
N ASN A 228 -15.55 4.40 22.14
CA ASN A 228 -15.97 4.03 20.79
C ASN A 228 -14.82 3.60 19.85
N ASN A 229 -13.56 3.69 20.28
CA ASN A 229 -12.40 3.40 19.43
C ASN A 229 -11.42 2.44 20.11
N THR A 230 -11.91 1.24 20.45
CA THR A 230 -11.10 0.17 21.04
C THR A 230 -10.67 -0.86 19.98
N PRO A 231 -9.55 -1.59 20.18
CA PRO A 231 -9.14 -2.67 19.30
C PRO A 231 -10.20 -3.75 19.09
N GLU A 232 -10.95 -4.10 20.17
CA GLU A 232 -12.01 -5.10 20.13
C GLU A 232 -13.17 -4.67 19.24
N LYS A 233 -13.49 -3.36 19.24
CA LYS A 233 -14.51 -2.80 18.35
C LYS A 233 -14.08 -2.89 16.89
N VAL A 234 -12.83 -2.55 16.57
CA VAL A 234 -12.28 -2.71 15.22
C VAL A 234 -12.43 -4.16 14.74
N ASN A 235 -12.05 -5.14 15.58
CA ASN A 235 -12.19 -6.56 15.27
C ASN A 235 -13.65 -6.96 15.04
N GLY A 236 -14.56 -6.50 15.91
CA GLY A 236 -16.00 -6.76 15.81
C GLY A 236 -16.61 -6.21 14.53
N ASP A 237 -16.27 -4.98 14.18
CA ASP A 237 -16.77 -4.29 12.97
C ASP A 237 -16.24 -4.99 11.70
N LEU A 238 -14.97 -5.43 11.67
CA LEU A 238 -14.43 -6.22 10.54
C LEU A 238 -15.20 -7.54 10.36
N TRP A 239 -15.48 -8.26 11.45
CA TRP A 239 -16.30 -9.46 11.39
C TRP A 239 -17.73 -9.19 10.94
N ALA A 240 -18.34 -8.09 11.36
CA ALA A 240 -19.69 -7.69 10.92
C ALA A 240 -19.69 -7.44 9.39
N ILE A 241 -18.74 -6.68 8.87
CA ILE A 241 -18.59 -6.43 7.44
C ILE A 241 -18.39 -7.75 6.66
N SER A 242 -17.64 -8.70 7.19
CA SER A 242 -17.38 -9.98 6.53
C SER A 242 -18.60 -10.89 6.39
N LYS A 243 -19.61 -10.71 7.26
CA LYS A 243 -20.88 -11.49 7.26
C LYS A 243 -21.92 -10.95 6.28
N GLU A 244 -21.69 -9.80 5.66
CA GLU A 244 -22.54 -9.33 4.58
C GLU A 244 -22.52 -10.31 3.39
N ASN A 245 -23.52 -10.18 2.46
CA ASN A 245 -23.63 -11.05 1.30
C ASN A 245 -22.31 -11.20 0.52
N ASN A 246 -21.81 -12.42 0.37
CA ASN A 246 -20.54 -12.77 -0.26
C ASN A 246 -20.69 -13.65 -1.52
N ASP A 247 -21.84 -13.65 -2.18
CA ASP A 247 -22.17 -14.55 -3.29
C ASP A 247 -21.20 -14.47 -4.48
N ASN A 248 -20.62 -13.30 -4.73
CA ASN A 248 -19.66 -13.06 -5.80
C ASN A 248 -18.23 -12.87 -5.29
N PHE A 249 -17.81 -13.58 -4.24
CA PHE A 249 -16.50 -13.42 -3.63
C PHE A 249 -16.19 -12.01 -3.10
N ASN A 250 -17.21 -11.27 -2.68
CA ASN A 250 -17.06 -9.88 -2.22
C ASN A 250 -16.09 -9.72 -1.03
N ASN A 251 -15.89 -10.77 -0.22
CA ASN A 251 -14.93 -10.77 0.89
C ASN A 251 -13.45 -10.79 0.43
N MET A 252 -13.19 -10.96 -0.86
CA MET A 252 -11.85 -10.76 -1.43
C MET A 252 -11.31 -9.35 -1.17
N ILE A 253 -12.22 -8.39 -0.94
CA ILE A 253 -11.87 -7.01 -0.67
C ILE A 253 -11.03 -6.83 0.60
N PHE A 254 -11.12 -7.73 1.58
CA PHE A 254 -10.29 -7.68 2.80
C PHE A 254 -8.80 -7.89 2.48
N SER A 255 -8.49 -8.84 1.60
CA SER A 255 -7.11 -9.06 1.14
C SER A 255 -6.62 -7.94 0.21
N LEU A 256 -7.49 -7.35 -0.60
CA LEU A 256 -7.17 -6.18 -1.41
C LEU A 256 -6.95 -4.94 -0.52
N TYR A 257 -7.75 -4.75 0.53
CA TYR A 257 -7.50 -3.72 1.54
C TYR A 257 -6.11 -3.90 2.20
N ASN A 258 -5.79 -5.10 2.65
CA ASN A 258 -4.48 -5.40 3.24
C ASN A 258 -3.33 -5.10 2.26
N PHE A 259 -3.53 -5.40 0.98
CA PHE A 259 -2.56 -5.05 -0.05
C PHE A 259 -2.38 -3.54 -0.21
N ILE A 260 -3.48 -2.79 -0.30
CA ILE A 260 -3.45 -1.32 -0.46
C ILE A 260 -2.84 -0.65 0.79
N ASP A 261 -3.18 -1.11 1.99
CA ASP A 261 -2.59 -0.64 3.24
C ASP A 261 -1.07 -0.88 3.29
N LYS A 262 -0.62 -2.10 3.00
CA LYS A 262 0.81 -2.44 2.92
C LYS A 262 1.54 -1.67 1.81
N LEU A 263 0.91 -1.46 0.67
CA LEU A 263 1.44 -0.65 -0.44
C LEU A 263 1.67 0.79 0.02
N TYR A 264 0.67 1.42 0.62
CA TYR A 264 0.75 2.78 1.11
C TYR A 264 1.91 2.96 2.10
N PHE A 265 2.02 2.09 3.10
CA PHE A 265 3.10 2.16 4.08
C PHE A 265 4.48 1.84 3.49
N LYS A 266 4.56 0.94 2.49
CA LYS A 266 5.80 0.69 1.75
C LYS A 266 6.26 1.90 0.95
N LEU A 267 5.35 2.58 0.24
CA LEU A 267 5.65 3.82 -0.48
C LEU A 267 6.17 4.90 0.47
N LYS A 268 5.51 5.06 1.63
CA LYS A 268 5.89 6.00 2.67
C LYS A 268 7.26 5.67 3.28
N ALA A 269 7.52 4.40 3.59
CA ALA A 269 8.80 3.92 4.13
C ALA A 269 9.95 4.22 3.17
N ASP A 270 9.76 3.98 1.88
CA ASP A 270 10.79 4.14 0.85
C ASP A 270 10.86 5.56 0.28
N GLY A 271 9.97 6.48 0.69
CA GLY A 271 9.93 7.88 0.24
C GLY A 271 9.53 8.03 -1.23
N TYR A 272 8.52 7.29 -1.68
CA TYR A 272 7.89 7.48 -2.99
C TYR A 272 6.71 8.44 -2.88
N HIS A 273 6.70 9.48 -3.71
CA HIS A 273 5.61 10.46 -3.80
C HIS A 273 4.66 10.20 -4.97
N GLU A 274 4.98 9.22 -5.80
CA GLU A 274 4.15 8.79 -6.92
C GLU A 274 4.28 7.28 -7.17
N VAL A 275 3.22 6.70 -7.76
CA VAL A 275 3.10 5.27 -8.00
C VAL A 275 2.36 4.98 -9.30
N PHE A 276 2.71 3.90 -10.00
CA PHE A 276 2.23 3.58 -11.34
C PHE A 276 1.51 2.22 -11.35
N PHE A 277 0.19 2.24 -11.50
CA PHE A 277 -0.64 1.04 -11.61
C PHE A 277 -0.64 0.52 -13.03
N LEU A 278 -0.28 -0.75 -13.22
CA LEU A 278 -0.20 -1.38 -14.54
C LEU A 278 -1.56 -1.90 -14.98
N ALA A 279 -1.92 -1.68 -16.25
CA ALA A 279 -3.13 -2.26 -16.84
C ALA A 279 -2.98 -3.81 -16.93
N ARG A 280 -4.06 -4.57 -16.74
CA ARG A 280 -5.49 -4.22 -16.60
C ARG A 280 -5.93 -4.11 -15.14
N GLU A 281 -5.47 -5.03 -14.32
CA GLU A 281 -5.87 -5.22 -12.90
C GLU A 281 -5.57 -3.96 -12.07
N GLY A 282 -4.58 -3.17 -12.48
CA GLY A 282 -4.26 -1.89 -11.88
C GLY A 282 -5.36 -0.83 -11.94
N GLU A 283 -6.37 -0.94 -12.84
CA GLU A 283 -7.51 0.01 -12.88
C GLU A 283 -8.29 -0.03 -11.57
N TYR A 284 -8.65 -1.23 -11.13
CA TYR A 284 -9.39 -1.39 -9.89
C TYR A 284 -8.52 -1.13 -8.65
N LEU A 285 -7.27 -1.61 -8.66
CA LEU A 285 -6.32 -1.36 -7.57
C LEU A 285 -6.05 0.14 -7.37
N LYS A 286 -5.91 0.91 -8.46
CA LYS A 286 -5.75 2.36 -8.41
C LYS A 286 -6.98 3.03 -7.77
N LYS A 287 -8.19 2.63 -8.17
CA LYS A 287 -9.44 3.15 -7.58
C LYS A 287 -9.48 2.94 -6.06
N LEU A 288 -9.06 1.75 -5.59
CA LEU A 288 -8.97 1.45 -4.16
C LEU A 288 -7.90 2.31 -3.48
N PHE A 289 -6.73 2.43 -4.10
CA PHE A 289 -5.60 3.20 -3.56
C PHE A 289 -5.91 4.70 -3.46
N ASP A 290 -6.52 5.28 -4.49
CA ASP A 290 -6.90 6.70 -4.49
C ASP A 290 -7.84 7.01 -3.33
N TYR A 291 -8.89 6.17 -3.16
CA TYR A 291 -9.80 6.32 -2.03
C TYR A 291 -9.09 6.16 -0.68
N TYR A 292 -8.17 5.19 -0.56
CA TYR A 292 -7.40 5.01 0.66
C TYR A 292 -6.56 6.24 1.01
N VAL A 293 -5.84 6.79 0.03
CA VAL A 293 -4.98 7.99 0.21
C VAL A 293 -5.80 9.22 0.58
N GLU A 294 -6.98 9.40 -0.04
CA GLU A 294 -7.88 10.51 0.27
C GLU A 294 -8.39 10.48 1.73
N ASN A 295 -8.49 9.29 2.33
CA ASN A 295 -8.97 9.08 3.70
C ASN A 295 -7.86 8.82 4.71
N SER A 296 -6.59 8.75 4.30
CA SER A 296 -5.44 8.64 5.19
C SER A 296 -5.00 10.02 5.69
N TYR A 297 -4.34 10.07 6.87
CA TYR A 297 -3.87 11.32 7.45
C TYR A 297 -2.57 11.85 6.87
N ASN A 298 -2.08 11.38 5.75
CA ASN A 298 -0.72 11.68 5.32
C ASN A 298 -0.60 12.11 3.87
N GLU A 299 0.65 12.33 3.46
CA GLU A 299 1.04 12.84 2.17
C GLU A 299 0.23 12.26 1.01
N LYS A 300 -0.23 13.15 0.14
CA LYS A 300 -0.90 12.78 -1.10
C LYS A 300 0.11 12.14 -2.03
N ILE A 301 0.12 10.81 -2.09
CA ILE A 301 0.88 10.06 -3.08
C ILE A 301 0.12 10.12 -4.41
N LYS A 302 0.76 10.66 -5.44
CA LYS A 302 0.16 10.75 -6.77
C LYS A 302 0.13 9.37 -7.43
N SER A 303 -1.03 8.96 -7.92
CA SER A 303 -1.20 7.70 -8.61
C SER A 303 -1.37 7.89 -10.12
N HIS A 304 -0.68 7.08 -10.91
CA HIS A 304 -0.76 7.05 -12.37
C HIS A 304 -1.30 5.70 -12.82
N TYR A 305 -1.95 5.68 -13.98
CA TYR A 305 -2.37 4.44 -14.63
C TYR A 305 -1.63 4.29 -15.95
N LEU A 306 -0.92 3.17 -16.12
CA LEU A 306 -0.15 2.91 -17.33
C LEU A 306 -0.81 1.81 -18.16
N TYR A 307 -1.17 2.14 -19.39
CA TYR A 307 -1.58 1.17 -20.40
C TYR A 307 -0.37 0.38 -20.89
N VAL A 308 -0.07 -0.71 -20.21
CA VAL A 308 1.04 -1.61 -20.52
C VAL A 308 0.59 -3.06 -20.48
N SER A 309 1.27 -3.92 -21.21
CA SER A 309 1.09 -5.36 -21.16
C SER A 309 2.43 -6.06 -21.42
N ARG A 310 2.50 -7.36 -21.19
CA ARG A 310 3.65 -8.15 -21.64
C ARG A 310 3.90 -7.97 -23.13
N LYS A 311 2.84 -7.95 -23.95
CA LYS A 311 2.93 -7.83 -25.40
C LYS A 311 3.45 -6.46 -25.84
N SER A 312 2.93 -5.36 -25.28
CA SER A 312 3.34 -4.00 -25.68
C SER A 312 4.74 -3.64 -25.20
N THR A 313 5.25 -4.30 -24.15
CA THR A 313 6.58 -4.01 -23.58
C THR A 313 7.66 -4.99 -24.02
N TYR A 314 7.30 -6.15 -24.62
CA TYR A 314 8.28 -7.19 -24.96
C TYR A 314 9.25 -6.74 -26.05
N LEU A 315 8.74 -6.44 -27.27
CA LEU A 315 9.61 -6.03 -28.40
C LEU A 315 10.51 -4.83 -28.06
N PRO A 316 10.01 -3.72 -27.49
CA PRO A 316 10.87 -2.57 -27.18
C PRO A 316 11.91 -2.85 -26.09
N SER A 317 11.75 -3.91 -25.29
CA SER A 317 12.69 -4.30 -24.23
C SER A 317 13.85 -5.16 -24.72
N LEU A 318 13.77 -5.71 -25.94
CA LEU A 318 14.77 -6.62 -26.49
C LEU A 318 16.06 -5.88 -26.90
N LYS A 319 17.15 -6.63 -26.90
CA LYS A 319 18.44 -6.17 -27.40
C LYS A 319 18.44 -6.09 -28.93
N SER A 320 19.50 -5.55 -29.54
CA SER A 320 19.68 -5.64 -30.97
C SER A 320 19.69 -7.10 -31.45
N ILE A 321 19.30 -7.34 -32.70
CA ILE A 321 19.13 -8.70 -33.23
C ILE A 321 20.42 -9.55 -33.14
N GLU A 322 21.60 -8.91 -33.14
CA GLU A 322 22.88 -9.61 -32.96
C GLU A 322 23.02 -10.21 -31.58
N LYS A 323 22.55 -9.50 -30.55
CA LYS A 323 22.71 -9.83 -29.11
C LYS A 323 21.52 -10.55 -28.53
N GLU A 324 20.36 -10.57 -29.24
CA GLU A 324 19.12 -11.17 -28.76
C GLU A 324 19.08 -12.68 -29.10
N ASP A 325 18.78 -13.48 -28.11
CA ASP A 325 18.65 -14.94 -28.27
C ASP A 325 17.19 -15.44 -28.13
N PHE A 326 16.27 -14.53 -27.79
CA PHE A 326 14.84 -14.81 -27.61
C PHE A 326 14.52 -15.93 -26.61
N SER A 327 15.48 -16.31 -25.76
CA SER A 327 15.31 -17.41 -24.80
C SER A 327 14.12 -17.23 -23.89
N TYR A 328 13.85 -16.01 -23.45
CA TYR A 328 12.73 -15.72 -22.57
C TYR A 328 11.38 -16.13 -23.20
N LEU A 329 11.18 -15.87 -24.48
CA LEU A 329 9.97 -16.26 -25.22
C LEU A 329 9.99 -17.74 -25.55
N LEU A 330 11.08 -18.22 -26.14
CA LEU A 330 11.14 -19.54 -26.77
C LEU A 330 11.19 -20.69 -25.74
N ASN A 331 11.71 -20.46 -24.56
CA ASN A 331 11.69 -21.47 -23.48
C ASN A 331 10.28 -21.74 -22.89
N GLN A 332 9.29 -20.95 -23.28
CA GLN A 332 7.90 -21.14 -22.82
C GLN A 332 7.14 -22.16 -23.67
N TYR A 333 7.63 -22.48 -24.88
CA TYR A 333 6.93 -23.31 -25.85
C TYR A 333 7.77 -24.50 -26.28
N SER A 334 7.19 -25.69 -26.20
CA SER A 334 7.82 -26.91 -26.72
C SER A 334 7.82 -26.96 -28.25
N TYR A 335 6.81 -26.36 -28.87
CA TYR A 335 6.61 -26.26 -30.31
C TYR A 335 6.11 -24.90 -30.69
N VAL A 336 6.69 -24.25 -31.73
CA VAL A 336 6.30 -22.93 -32.23
C VAL A 336 6.38 -22.95 -33.76
N THR A 337 5.45 -22.30 -34.45
CA THR A 337 5.58 -22.00 -35.87
C THR A 337 6.35 -20.69 -36.07
N VAL A 338 6.98 -20.48 -37.25
CA VAL A 338 7.62 -19.20 -37.56
C VAL A 338 6.62 -18.05 -37.47
N LYS A 339 5.40 -18.26 -37.94
CA LYS A 339 4.33 -17.25 -37.89
C LYS A 339 3.90 -16.90 -36.47
N GLU A 340 3.77 -17.89 -35.57
CA GLU A 340 3.49 -17.68 -34.14
C GLU A 340 4.63 -16.89 -33.47
N PHE A 341 5.88 -17.19 -33.79
CA PHE A 341 7.03 -16.46 -33.28
C PHE A 341 7.00 -14.97 -33.72
N LEU A 342 6.80 -14.67 -35.02
CA LEU A 342 6.71 -13.31 -35.52
C LEU A 342 5.55 -12.53 -34.90
N LYS A 343 4.37 -13.15 -34.75
CA LYS A 343 3.23 -12.57 -34.04
C LYS A 343 3.52 -12.31 -32.56
N SER A 344 4.30 -13.17 -31.91
CA SER A 344 4.71 -12.98 -30.51
C SER A 344 5.67 -11.78 -30.33
N LEU A 345 6.41 -11.42 -31.38
CA LEU A 345 7.20 -10.19 -31.41
C LEU A 345 6.34 -8.92 -31.64
N ASN A 346 5.04 -9.07 -31.89
CA ASN A 346 4.12 -7.98 -32.17
C ASN A 346 4.50 -7.14 -33.40
N LEU A 347 5.12 -7.75 -34.39
CA LEU A 347 5.40 -7.11 -35.67
C LEU A 347 4.09 -6.82 -36.43
N PRO A 348 4.03 -5.73 -37.23
CA PRO A 348 2.90 -5.46 -38.11
C PRO A 348 2.67 -6.61 -39.10
N ASN A 349 1.41 -6.86 -39.47
CA ASN A 349 1.11 -7.91 -40.46
C ASN A 349 1.82 -7.71 -41.79
N GLU A 350 1.95 -6.47 -42.24
CA GLU A 350 2.68 -6.09 -43.47
C GLU A 350 4.16 -6.52 -43.42
N ASP A 351 4.80 -6.38 -42.28
CA ASP A 351 6.17 -6.86 -42.06
C ASP A 351 6.26 -8.38 -42.05
N ILE A 352 5.27 -9.04 -41.40
CA ILE A 352 5.19 -10.50 -41.40
C ILE A 352 5.01 -11.04 -42.79
N ASP A 353 4.14 -10.43 -43.61
CA ASP A 353 3.88 -10.84 -44.99
C ASP A 353 5.13 -10.62 -45.88
N LEU A 354 5.91 -9.56 -45.66
CA LEU A 354 7.19 -9.33 -46.34
C LEU A 354 8.23 -10.39 -45.97
N ILE A 355 8.33 -10.76 -44.69
CA ILE A 355 9.25 -11.80 -44.23
C ILE A 355 8.82 -13.18 -44.77
N GLU A 356 7.52 -13.45 -44.81
CA GLU A 356 6.98 -14.69 -45.39
C GLU A 356 7.28 -14.78 -46.90
N LYS A 357 7.10 -13.69 -47.63
CA LYS A 357 7.43 -13.61 -49.07
C LYS A 357 8.94 -13.85 -49.33
N ASP A 358 9.82 -13.34 -48.46
CA ASP A 358 11.28 -13.52 -48.57
C ASP A 358 11.72 -14.97 -48.33
N LEU A 359 11.04 -15.71 -47.41
CA LEU A 359 11.52 -17.00 -46.94
C LEU A 359 10.59 -18.20 -47.24
N LYS A 360 9.40 -18.01 -47.86
CA LYS A 360 8.42 -19.07 -48.11
C LYS A 360 8.94 -20.24 -48.92
N ASP A 361 9.91 -20.00 -49.81
CA ASP A 361 10.53 -21.04 -50.64
C ASP A 361 11.63 -21.83 -49.90
N VAL A 362 12.00 -21.39 -48.67
CA VAL A 362 13.05 -21.99 -47.86
C VAL A 362 12.44 -22.95 -46.81
N PHE A 363 11.32 -22.55 -46.15
CA PHE A 363 10.61 -23.33 -45.15
C PHE A 363 9.15 -22.90 -44.99
N SER A 364 8.33 -23.80 -44.41
CA SER A 364 6.93 -23.47 -44.11
C SER A 364 6.79 -22.62 -42.85
N PHE A 365 5.96 -21.59 -42.89
CA PHE A 365 5.66 -20.68 -41.78
C PHE A 365 4.65 -21.25 -40.78
N ASP A 366 3.85 -22.23 -41.20
CA ASP A 366 2.76 -22.82 -40.41
C ASP A 366 3.12 -24.18 -39.81
N TYR A 367 4.31 -24.70 -40.07
CA TYR A 367 4.77 -25.99 -39.48
C TYR A 367 5.24 -25.78 -38.05
N LYS A 368 4.77 -26.62 -37.11
CA LYS A 368 5.17 -26.62 -35.70
C LYS A 368 6.54 -27.24 -35.51
N ILE A 369 7.52 -26.41 -35.17
CA ILE A 369 8.93 -26.77 -35.04
C ILE A 369 9.25 -27.04 -33.57
N PRO A 370 9.73 -28.23 -33.19
CA PRO A 370 10.21 -28.53 -31.87
C PRO A 370 11.53 -27.79 -31.58
N ASN A 371 11.71 -27.30 -30.37
CA ASN A 371 12.94 -26.61 -29.96
C ASN A 371 13.37 -25.52 -30.96
N PHE A 372 12.43 -24.66 -31.34
CA PHE A 372 12.55 -23.66 -32.39
C PHE A 372 13.84 -22.83 -32.29
N LYS A 373 14.28 -22.48 -31.07
CA LYS A 373 15.51 -21.72 -30.85
C LYS A 373 16.76 -22.33 -31.51
N ASN A 374 16.83 -23.65 -31.58
CA ASN A 374 17.97 -24.38 -32.13
C ASN A 374 17.74 -24.88 -33.57
N SER A 375 16.59 -24.56 -34.17
CA SER A 375 16.21 -25.03 -35.50
C SER A 375 17.00 -24.33 -36.64
N ILE A 376 16.96 -24.93 -37.81
CA ILE A 376 17.52 -24.35 -39.02
C ILE A 376 16.72 -23.11 -39.44
N GLU A 377 15.40 -23.19 -39.36
CA GLU A 377 14.44 -22.16 -39.67
C GLU A 377 14.72 -20.87 -38.87
N PHE A 378 14.94 -21.00 -37.57
CA PHE A 378 15.29 -19.86 -36.72
C PHE A 378 16.63 -19.22 -37.10
N ARG A 379 17.63 -20.05 -37.42
CA ARG A 379 18.94 -19.53 -37.86
C ARG A 379 18.88 -18.80 -39.20
N VAL A 380 18.08 -19.33 -40.15
CA VAL A 380 17.86 -18.69 -41.45
C VAL A 380 17.08 -17.40 -41.28
N LEU A 381 15.97 -17.44 -40.52
CA LEU A 381 15.16 -16.26 -40.18
C LEU A 381 16.03 -15.15 -39.58
N LYS A 382 16.87 -15.47 -38.61
CA LYS A 382 17.75 -14.49 -37.94
C LYS A 382 18.81 -13.89 -38.89
N LYS A 383 19.13 -14.52 -40.00
CA LYS A 383 20.03 -14.05 -41.02
C LYS A 383 19.34 -13.25 -42.15
N SER A 384 18.01 -13.39 -42.30
CA SER A 384 17.25 -12.65 -43.34
C SER A 384 17.39 -11.14 -43.16
N PRO A 385 17.83 -10.40 -44.18
CA PRO A 385 17.89 -8.94 -44.13
C PRO A 385 16.51 -8.32 -43.87
N VAL A 386 15.45 -8.87 -44.46
CA VAL A 386 14.07 -8.40 -44.33
C VAL A 386 13.59 -8.50 -42.90
N PHE A 387 13.83 -9.67 -42.26
CA PHE A 387 13.49 -9.84 -40.87
C PHE A 387 14.28 -8.91 -39.93
N ARG A 388 15.59 -8.76 -40.18
CA ARG A 388 16.47 -7.92 -39.34
C ARG A 388 16.05 -6.44 -39.40
N GLU A 389 15.77 -5.94 -40.60
CA GLU A 389 15.34 -4.55 -40.82
C GLU A 389 13.97 -4.32 -40.15
N SER A 390 12.99 -5.20 -40.37
CA SER A 390 11.66 -5.11 -39.77
C SER A 390 11.72 -5.18 -38.23
N PHE A 391 12.53 -6.08 -37.70
CA PHE A 391 12.71 -6.22 -36.25
C PHE A 391 13.31 -4.95 -35.63
N GLU A 392 14.44 -4.46 -36.15
CA GLU A 392 15.13 -3.30 -35.57
C GLU A 392 14.32 -2.01 -35.70
N ARG A 393 13.69 -1.77 -36.85
CA ARG A 393 12.83 -0.59 -37.06
C ARG A 393 11.70 -0.57 -36.02
N ASN A 394 10.93 -1.65 -35.89
CA ASN A 394 9.81 -1.71 -34.96
C ASN A 394 10.30 -1.66 -33.50
N ARG A 395 11.41 -2.34 -33.17
CA ARG A 395 11.98 -2.34 -31.83
C ARG A 395 12.38 -0.92 -31.38
N ILE A 396 13.10 -0.19 -32.22
CA ILE A 396 13.60 1.17 -31.95
C ILE A 396 12.40 2.12 -31.81
N GLU A 397 11.48 2.11 -32.78
CA GLU A 397 10.31 2.96 -32.79
C GLU A 397 9.47 2.78 -31.50
N GLN A 398 9.15 1.54 -31.14
CA GLN A 398 8.34 1.26 -29.95
C GLN A 398 9.10 1.60 -28.65
N ASN A 399 10.43 1.46 -28.62
CA ASN A 399 11.25 1.89 -27.47
C ASN A 399 11.19 3.42 -27.29
N GLU A 400 11.36 4.19 -28.36
CA GLU A 400 11.28 5.65 -28.31
C GLU A 400 9.89 6.14 -27.91
N LEU A 401 8.83 5.52 -28.44
CA LEU A 401 7.45 5.83 -28.09
C LEU A 401 7.17 5.52 -26.63
N PHE A 402 7.63 4.39 -26.12
CA PHE A 402 7.45 4.04 -24.71
C PHE A 402 8.18 5.03 -23.78
N ASN A 403 9.40 5.43 -24.10
CA ASN A 403 10.14 6.44 -23.34
C ASN A 403 9.38 7.79 -23.30
N LYS A 404 8.80 8.21 -24.43
CA LYS A 404 7.94 9.40 -24.48
C LYS A 404 6.67 9.20 -23.63
N TYR A 405 6.06 8.02 -23.72
CA TYR A 405 4.84 7.68 -22.94
C TYR A 405 5.06 7.82 -21.44
N ILE A 406 6.16 7.26 -20.91
CA ILE A 406 6.48 7.40 -19.47
C ILE A 406 6.67 8.87 -19.10
N LYS A 407 7.38 9.66 -19.91
CA LYS A 407 7.59 11.09 -19.64
C LYS A 407 6.30 11.93 -19.66
N GLN A 408 5.25 11.48 -20.35
CA GLN A 408 3.94 12.15 -20.30
C GLN A 408 3.27 12.01 -18.92
N HIS A 409 3.65 10.99 -18.13
CA HIS A 409 3.11 10.75 -16.82
C HIS A 409 3.97 11.35 -15.69
N SER A 410 5.30 11.26 -15.81
CA SER A 410 6.23 11.74 -14.79
C SER A 410 7.65 11.94 -15.34
N ASP A 411 8.35 12.91 -14.75
CA ASP A 411 9.79 13.14 -14.97
C ASP A 411 10.68 12.38 -13.96
N SER A 412 10.09 11.68 -12.99
CA SER A 412 10.83 10.90 -11.98
C SER A 412 11.61 9.77 -12.64
N LYS A 413 12.84 9.59 -12.17
CA LYS A 413 13.66 8.43 -12.53
C LYS A 413 13.53 7.27 -11.54
N ARG A 414 12.85 7.49 -10.40
CA ARG A 414 12.48 6.45 -9.45
C ARG A 414 11.02 6.09 -9.68
N ILE A 415 10.78 4.90 -10.22
CA ILE A 415 9.45 4.44 -10.61
C ILE A 415 9.07 3.27 -9.71
N MET A 416 7.95 3.40 -8.99
CA MET A 416 7.32 2.28 -8.30
C MET A 416 6.10 1.84 -9.08
N ILE A 417 6.14 0.65 -9.66
CA ILE A 417 4.99 0.04 -10.33
C ILE A 417 4.18 -0.83 -9.38
N VAL A 418 2.91 -0.96 -9.67
CA VAL A 418 1.97 -1.81 -8.92
C VAL A 418 1.22 -2.71 -9.88
N ASP A 419 1.21 -4.00 -9.57
CA ASP A 419 0.53 -5.01 -10.34
C ASP A 419 -0.01 -6.11 -9.40
N ILE A 420 -0.99 -6.89 -9.88
CA ILE A 420 -1.47 -8.05 -9.12
C ILE A 420 -0.38 -9.14 -9.00
N GLY A 421 0.44 -9.31 -10.00
CA GLY A 421 1.56 -10.27 -10.02
C GLY A 421 1.77 -10.89 -11.41
N TRP A 422 2.41 -12.05 -11.56
CA TRP A 422 2.97 -12.92 -10.47
C TRP A 422 4.49 -13.02 -10.57
N ASN A 423 5.06 -12.78 -11.75
CA ASN A 423 6.49 -12.96 -12.03
C ASN A 423 7.24 -11.64 -12.24
N GLY A 424 6.51 -10.53 -12.39
CA GLY A 424 7.07 -9.20 -12.58
C GLY A 424 7.81 -9.01 -13.91
N SER A 425 7.42 -9.73 -14.97
CA SER A 425 8.07 -9.64 -16.29
C SER A 425 7.86 -8.29 -16.97
N ILE A 426 6.75 -7.61 -16.73
CA ILE A 426 6.51 -6.26 -17.26
C ILE A 426 7.50 -5.26 -16.62
N GLN A 427 7.80 -5.40 -15.33
CA GLN A 427 8.84 -4.60 -14.66
C GLN A 427 10.20 -4.78 -15.34
N ASP A 428 10.59 -6.02 -15.60
CA ASP A 428 11.86 -6.32 -16.25
C ASP A 428 11.94 -5.69 -17.65
N ASN A 429 10.84 -5.77 -18.42
CA ASN A 429 10.74 -5.13 -19.72
C ASN A 429 10.85 -3.61 -19.61
N ILE A 430 10.12 -2.98 -18.68
CA ILE A 430 10.17 -1.52 -18.46
C ILE A 430 11.59 -1.10 -18.06
N GLN A 431 12.25 -1.81 -17.15
CA GLN A 431 13.63 -1.52 -16.75
C GLN A 431 14.59 -1.61 -17.96
N ASN A 432 14.42 -2.62 -18.80
CA ASN A 432 15.25 -2.80 -20.02
C ASN A 432 15.01 -1.67 -21.04
N ILE A 433 13.77 -1.20 -21.20
CA ILE A 433 13.44 -0.09 -22.10
C ILE A 433 14.04 1.23 -21.62
N LEU A 434 13.86 1.53 -20.33
CA LEU A 434 14.28 2.80 -19.72
C LEU A 434 15.79 2.84 -19.41
N GLY A 435 16.45 1.68 -19.34
CA GLY A 435 17.89 1.54 -19.09
C GLY A 435 18.30 1.89 -17.65
N ASN A 436 19.62 1.97 -17.44
CA ASN A 436 20.21 2.12 -16.10
C ASN A 436 20.04 3.52 -15.47
N SER A 437 19.53 4.49 -16.21
CA SER A 437 19.26 5.84 -15.69
C SER A 437 17.98 5.91 -14.86
N TYR A 438 17.15 4.88 -14.92
CA TYR A 438 15.92 4.73 -14.13
C TYR A 438 16.07 3.62 -13.11
N ASP A 439 15.41 3.79 -11.96
CA ASP A 439 15.27 2.80 -10.89
C ASP A 439 13.82 2.33 -10.84
N VAL A 440 13.55 1.16 -11.42
CA VAL A 440 12.19 0.58 -11.49
C VAL A 440 12.03 -0.47 -10.41
N SER A 441 11.22 -0.17 -9.43
CA SER A 441 10.81 -1.08 -8.35
C SER A 441 9.35 -1.52 -8.56
N GLY A 442 8.95 -2.66 -8.01
CA GLY A 442 7.58 -3.16 -8.16
C GLY A 442 6.98 -3.72 -6.87
N CYS A 443 5.75 -3.31 -6.57
CA CYS A 443 4.92 -3.88 -5.52
C CYS A 443 3.81 -4.73 -6.13
N TYR A 444 3.74 -5.98 -5.70
CA TYR A 444 2.82 -6.99 -6.21
C TYR A 444 1.91 -7.48 -5.10
N PHE A 445 0.63 -7.74 -5.43
CA PHE A 445 -0.24 -8.47 -4.52
C PHE A 445 0.41 -9.82 -4.18
N GLY A 446 0.83 -10.56 -5.19
CA GLY A 446 1.58 -11.79 -5.03
C GLY A 446 2.79 -11.90 -5.94
N LEU A 447 3.89 -12.47 -5.44
CA LEU A 447 5.12 -12.70 -6.19
C LEU A 447 5.43 -14.19 -6.25
N CYS A 448 5.54 -14.72 -7.49
CA CYS A 448 5.80 -16.13 -7.77
C CYS A 448 6.94 -16.24 -8.78
N LEU A 449 8.17 -15.93 -8.36
CA LEU A 449 9.32 -15.97 -9.25
C LEU A 449 9.65 -17.40 -9.69
N ARG A 450 9.74 -17.61 -11.01
CA ARG A 450 10.19 -18.87 -11.61
C ARG A 450 11.71 -18.96 -11.61
N ASP A 451 12.39 -17.84 -11.88
CA ASP A 451 13.83 -17.74 -11.83
C ASP A 451 14.24 -16.65 -10.83
N LYS A 452 14.85 -17.06 -9.71
CA LYS A 452 15.25 -16.17 -8.62
C LYS A 452 16.46 -15.26 -8.99
N LYS A 453 17.11 -15.48 -10.13
CA LYS A 453 18.20 -14.64 -10.60
C LYS A 453 17.76 -13.21 -10.97
N TYR A 454 16.46 -13.02 -11.20
CA TYR A 454 15.88 -11.73 -11.61
C TYR A 454 15.01 -11.12 -10.50
N SER A 455 15.31 -11.40 -9.22
CA SER A 455 14.49 -10.92 -8.10
C SER A 455 14.46 -9.41 -7.96
N GLY A 456 15.41 -8.65 -8.50
CA GLY A 456 15.40 -7.18 -8.57
C GLY A 456 14.60 -6.52 -7.43
N LYS A 457 14.29 -5.27 -7.47
CA LYS A 457 13.44 -4.59 -6.47
C LYS A 457 11.95 -4.96 -6.66
N LYS A 458 11.60 -6.24 -6.43
CA LYS A 458 10.24 -6.80 -6.52
C LYS A 458 9.74 -7.22 -5.15
N TYR A 459 8.59 -6.70 -4.74
CA TYR A 459 8.03 -6.91 -3.41
C TYR A 459 6.63 -7.55 -3.49
N GLY A 460 6.48 -8.81 -3.09
CA GLY A 460 5.18 -9.47 -2.93
C GLY A 460 4.60 -9.14 -1.56
N LEU A 461 3.59 -8.26 -1.50
CA LEU A 461 3.13 -7.67 -0.25
C LEU A 461 2.19 -8.59 0.54
N ILE A 462 1.41 -9.44 -0.14
CA ILE A 462 0.51 -10.39 0.54
C ILE A 462 1.15 -11.78 0.56
N PHE A 463 1.64 -12.28 -0.57
CA PHE A 463 2.34 -13.55 -0.60
C PHE A 463 3.53 -13.52 -1.56
N SER A 464 4.58 -14.26 -1.24
CA SER A 464 5.82 -14.33 -2.03
C SER A 464 6.51 -15.68 -1.86
N ASN A 465 7.19 -16.13 -2.91
CA ASN A 465 8.14 -17.24 -2.85
C ASN A 465 9.60 -16.76 -2.85
N ASP A 466 9.85 -15.47 -2.77
CA ASP A 466 11.18 -14.88 -2.75
C ASP A 466 11.45 -14.17 -1.41
N PRO A 467 12.55 -14.47 -0.70
CA PRO A 467 13.55 -15.51 -0.98
C PRO A 467 13.05 -16.95 -0.73
N TYR A 468 11.94 -17.10 -0.03
CA TYR A 468 11.25 -18.39 0.24
C TYR A 468 9.75 -18.15 0.42
N GLU A 469 8.95 -19.24 0.35
CA GLU A 469 7.50 -19.15 0.56
C GLU A 469 7.19 -18.58 1.95
N ASN A 470 6.52 -17.43 2.01
CA ASN A 470 6.02 -16.90 3.27
C ASN A 470 4.85 -17.76 3.81
N LYS A 471 4.47 -17.54 5.08
CA LYS A 471 3.45 -18.35 5.76
C LYS A 471 2.10 -18.37 5.02
N GLN A 472 1.71 -17.23 4.42
CA GLN A 472 0.45 -17.04 3.70
C GLN A 472 0.50 -17.54 2.25
N TYR A 473 1.68 -17.86 1.69
CA TYR A 473 1.88 -18.12 0.28
C TYR A 473 0.79 -19.04 -0.32
N ARG A 474 0.58 -20.22 0.27
CA ARG A 474 -0.38 -21.17 -0.29
C ARG A 474 -1.85 -20.80 -0.10
N LEU A 475 -2.16 -19.98 0.90
CA LEU A 475 -3.52 -19.50 1.13
C LEU A 475 -3.99 -18.62 -0.05
N TYR A 476 -3.08 -17.87 -0.65
CA TYR A 476 -3.39 -16.94 -1.75
C TYR A 476 -2.99 -17.49 -3.13
N TYR A 477 -1.89 -18.25 -3.22
CA TYR A 477 -1.37 -18.75 -4.48
C TYR A 477 -2.34 -19.71 -5.18
N GLU A 478 -3.04 -20.59 -4.42
CA GLU A 478 -3.87 -21.68 -4.97
C GLU A 478 -5.11 -21.18 -5.73
N ASN A 479 -5.47 -19.88 -5.61
CA ASN A 479 -6.61 -19.28 -6.32
C ASN A 479 -6.28 -17.90 -6.89
N ARG A 480 -5.02 -17.65 -7.19
CA ARG A 480 -4.54 -16.35 -7.69
C ARG A 480 -5.29 -15.83 -8.92
N THR A 481 -5.74 -16.73 -9.81
CA THR A 481 -6.49 -16.33 -11.01
C THR A 481 -7.85 -15.70 -10.68
N LEU A 482 -8.44 -15.98 -9.52
CA LEU A 482 -9.65 -15.30 -9.09
C LEU A 482 -9.40 -13.79 -8.93
N TYR A 483 -8.22 -13.40 -8.45
CA TYR A 483 -7.83 -11.99 -8.34
C TYR A 483 -7.67 -11.33 -9.71
N GLU A 484 -7.07 -12.03 -10.71
CA GLU A 484 -6.98 -11.53 -12.08
C GLU A 484 -8.38 -11.25 -12.68
N ILE A 485 -9.33 -12.16 -12.45
CA ILE A 485 -10.70 -12.01 -12.91
C ILE A 485 -11.39 -10.83 -12.22
N MET A 486 -11.38 -10.82 -10.89
CA MET A 486 -12.14 -9.87 -10.08
C MET A 486 -11.56 -8.44 -10.11
N CYS A 487 -10.25 -8.29 -10.37
CA CYS A 487 -9.61 -7.01 -10.61
C CYS A 487 -9.59 -6.62 -12.10
N GLY A 488 -10.30 -7.33 -12.98
CA GLY A 488 -10.37 -7.05 -14.41
C GLY A 488 -10.76 -5.60 -14.71
N ALA A 489 -10.39 -5.12 -15.91
CA ALA A 489 -10.54 -3.72 -16.33
C ALA A 489 -11.70 -3.52 -17.31
N SER A 490 -12.14 -2.27 -17.40
CA SER A 490 -13.19 -1.83 -18.35
C SER A 490 -12.74 -1.84 -19.82
N HIS A 491 -11.45 -2.02 -20.06
CA HIS A 491 -10.83 -1.93 -21.40
C HIS A 491 -9.97 -3.17 -21.70
N GLY A 492 -9.59 -3.31 -22.96
CA GLY A 492 -8.73 -4.41 -23.43
C GLY A 492 -7.25 -4.24 -23.08
N SER A 493 -6.46 -5.21 -23.49
CA SER A 493 -5.01 -5.24 -23.26
C SER A 493 -4.25 -4.25 -24.15
N ALA A 494 -3.20 -3.63 -23.62
CA ALA A 494 -2.31 -2.76 -24.38
C ALA A 494 -1.59 -3.57 -25.48
N ASN A 495 -1.63 -3.07 -26.72
CA ASN A 495 -1.02 -3.75 -27.87
C ASN A 495 0.28 -3.07 -28.31
N LYS A 496 0.23 -1.80 -28.68
CA LYS A 496 1.40 -1.00 -29.12
C LYS A 496 1.17 0.49 -28.87
N TYR A 497 2.26 1.27 -28.97
CA TYR A 497 2.23 2.73 -28.81
C TYR A 497 2.24 3.41 -30.18
N ILE A 498 1.50 4.50 -30.31
CA ILE A 498 1.42 5.32 -31.52
C ILE A 498 1.45 6.81 -31.17
N LEU A 499 1.81 7.65 -32.13
CA LEU A 499 1.62 9.10 -32.01
C LEU A 499 0.25 9.49 -32.54
N ASN A 500 -0.48 10.27 -31.75
CA ASN A 500 -1.72 10.89 -32.22
C ASN A 500 -1.45 12.18 -33.01
N ASN A 501 -2.49 12.79 -33.56
CA ASN A 501 -2.42 14.03 -34.32
C ASN A 501 -1.80 15.22 -33.55
N LYS A 502 -1.79 15.16 -32.21
CA LYS A 502 -1.19 16.17 -31.30
C LYS A 502 0.27 15.83 -30.94
N LYS A 503 0.87 14.84 -31.57
CA LYS A 503 2.21 14.30 -31.25
C LYS A 503 2.37 13.76 -29.83
N GLN A 504 1.25 13.42 -29.18
CA GLN A 504 1.23 12.71 -27.92
C GLN A 504 1.22 11.20 -28.17
N VAL A 505 1.81 10.44 -27.26
CA VAL A 505 1.78 8.98 -27.35
C VAL A 505 0.49 8.45 -26.77
N GLU A 506 -0.18 7.61 -27.55
CA GLU A 506 -1.36 6.86 -27.16
C GLU A 506 -1.10 5.36 -27.27
N THR A 507 -1.86 4.59 -26.51
CA THR A 507 -1.77 3.12 -26.52
C THR A 507 -2.94 2.55 -27.31
N LEU A 508 -2.65 1.77 -28.34
CA LEU A 508 -3.67 0.98 -29.00
C LEU A 508 -4.05 -0.22 -28.13
N LEU A 509 -5.35 -0.36 -27.88
CA LEU A 509 -5.89 -1.45 -27.07
C LEU A 509 -6.45 -2.55 -27.97
N PHE A 510 -6.29 -3.79 -27.50
CA PHE A 510 -6.94 -4.95 -28.10
C PHE A 510 -7.94 -5.51 -27.11
N SER A 511 -9.20 -5.56 -27.50
CA SER A 511 -10.27 -6.14 -26.67
C SER A 511 -11.14 -7.09 -27.51
N LYS A 512 -11.67 -8.10 -26.82
CA LYS A 512 -12.73 -8.97 -27.37
C LYS A 512 -14.06 -8.59 -26.77
N LYS A 513 -15.11 -8.69 -27.54
CA LYS A 513 -16.47 -8.37 -27.11
C LYS A 513 -16.89 -9.21 -25.91
N GLU A 514 -16.53 -10.48 -25.91
CA GLU A 514 -16.83 -11.44 -24.86
C GLU A 514 -16.21 -11.03 -23.51
N GLU A 515 -14.95 -10.55 -23.51
CA GLU A 515 -14.29 -10.02 -22.28
C GLU A 515 -15.01 -8.79 -21.74
N GLN A 516 -15.43 -7.88 -22.64
CA GLN A 516 -16.17 -6.69 -22.25
C GLN A 516 -17.54 -7.03 -21.67
N ASP A 517 -18.23 -8.03 -22.26
CA ASP A 517 -19.54 -8.49 -21.78
C ASP A 517 -19.42 -9.13 -20.37
N ILE A 518 -18.39 -9.94 -20.13
CA ILE A 518 -18.12 -10.51 -18.80
C ILE A 518 -17.78 -9.40 -17.80
N PHE A 519 -16.91 -8.48 -18.17
CA PHE A 519 -16.58 -7.34 -17.29
C PHE A 519 -17.85 -6.57 -16.91
N LYS A 520 -18.63 -6.17 -17.88
CA LYS A 520 -19.84 -5.35 -17.67
C LYS A 520 -20.90 -6.07 -16.84
N ASN A 521 -21.14 -7.35 -17.11
CA ASN A 521 -22.29 -8.07 -16.55
C ASN A 521 -21.97 -8.84 -15.26
N VAL A 522 -20.69 -9.15 -15.01
CA VAL A 522 -20.27 -9.99 -13.87
C VAL A 522 -19.26 -9.27 -12.98
N VAL A 523 -18.12 -8.82 -13.56
CA VAL A 523 -17.00 -8.28 -12.78
C VAL A 523 -17.33 -6.91 -12.20
N LYS A 524 -17.82 -5.98 -13.02
CA LYS A 524 -18.11 -4.61 -12.59
C LYS A 524 -19.14 -4.53 -11.46
N PRO A 525 -20.29 -5.26 -11.51
CA PRO A 525 -21.21 -5.28 -10.38
C PRO A 525 -20.59 -5.80 -9.09
N ALA A 526 -19.74 -6.83 -9.17
CA ALA A 526 -19.02 -7.33 -7.99
C ALA A 526 -18.00 -6.31 -7.47
N GLN A 527 -17.26 -5.65 -8.37
CA GLN A 527 -16.33 -4.57 -7.98
C GLN A 527 -17.04 -3.41 -7.28
N ASP A 528 -18.26 -3.06 -7.69
CA ASP A 528 -19.02 -1.97 -7.06
C ASP A 528 -19.42 -2.34 -5.62
N VAL A 529 -19.90 -3.57 -5.40
CA VAL A 529 -20.20 -4.07 -4.05
C VAL A 529 -18.92 -4.13 -3.20
N MET A 530 -17.82 -4.66 -3.75
CA MET A 530 -16.53 -4.70 -3.06
C MET A 530 -16.03 -3.30 -2.72
N PHE A 531 -16.26 -2.30 -3.57
CA PHE A 531 -15.81 -0.94 -3.31
C PHE A 531 -16.57 -0.29 -2.14
N GLU A 532 -17.88 -0.52 -2.03
CA GLU A 532 -18.64 -0.05 -0.86
C GLU A 532 -18.15 -0.70 0.44
N ARG A 533 -17.85 -2.01 0.43
CA ARG A 533 -17.21 -2.68 1.56
C ARG A 533 -15.81 -2.12 1.86
N PHE A 534 -15.04 -1.82 0.83
CA PHE A 534 -13.73 -1.20 0.99
C PHE A 534 -13.82 0.09 1.78
N LYS A 535 -14.79 0.94 1.47
CA LYS A 535 -15.04 2.17 2.23
C LYS A 535 -15.35 1.88 3.70
N ASN A 536 -16.17 0.88 3.98
CA ASN A 536 -16.49 0.47 5.36
C ASN A 536 -15.23 -0.03 6.09
N ILE A 537 -14.39 -0.82 5.43
CA ILE A 537 -13.12 -1.30 6.02
C ILE A 537 -12.18 -0.11 6.25
N VAL A 538 -12.03 0.82 5.31
CA VAL A 538 -11.21 2.03 5.48
C VAL A 538 -11.70 2.82 6.71
N ASN A 539 -12.99 3.07 6.84
CA ASN A 539 -13.55 3.78 7.99
C ASN A 539 -13.32 3.06 9.33
N THR A 540 -13.22 1.73 9.28
CA THR A 540 -13.02 0.90 10.48
C THR A 540 -11.57 0.84 10.91
N VAL A 541 -10.61 0.80 9.95
CA VAL A 541 -9.21 0.45 10.23
C VAL A 541 -8.25 1.61 9.96
N CYS A 542 -8.50 2.43 8.92
CA CYS A 542 -7.58 3.51 8.55
C CYS A 542 -7.54 4.57 9.65
N ASN A 543 -6.33 5.03 10.01
CA ASN A 543 -6.11 6.00 11.07
C ASN A 543 -6.65 5.57 12.45
N LYS A 544 -6.68 4.26 12.72
CA LYS A 544 -7.12 3.69 13.99
C LYS A 544 -5.99 2.96 14.71
N TYR A 545 -6.18 2.79 16.01
CA TYR A 545 -5.36 1.94 16.84
C TYR A 545 -6.00 0.57 17.00
N TYR A 546 -5.24 -0.48 16.70
CA TYR A 546 -5.68 -1.87 16.81
C TYR A 546 -4.49 -2.83 16.90
N ASP A 547 -4.74 -4.08 17.24
CA ASP A 547 -3.72 -5.12 17.17
C ASP A 547 -3.46 -5.51 15.71
N THR A 548 -2.31 -5.07 15.18
CA THR A 548 -1.93 -5.29 13.77
C THR A 548 -1.79 -6.77 13.43
N ILE A 549 -1.34 -7.60 14.39
CA ILE A 549 -1.20 -9.05 14.22
C ILE A 549 -2.58 -9.72 14.19
N GLU A 550 -3.47 -9.31 15.08
CA GLU A 550 -4.82 -9.89 15.17
C GLU A 550 -5.68 -9.52 13.95
N VAL A 551 -5.61 -8.28 13.48
CA VAL A 551 -6.31 -7.87 12.25
C VAL A 551 -5.81 -8.64 11.03
N GLU A 552 -4.49 -8.89 10.91
CA GLU A 552 -3.97 -9.73 9.83
C GLU A 552 -4.49 -11.18 9.91
N LYS A 553 -4.61 -11.74 11.11
CA LYS A 553 -5.24 -13.06 11.31
C LYS A 553 -6.71 -13.06 10.88
N ILE A 554 -7.47 -12.01 11.23
CA ILE A 554 -8.87 -11.86 10.79
C ILE A 554 -8.95 -11.87 9.27
N PHE A 555 -8.12 -11.12 8.56
CA PHE A 555 -8.09 -11.11 7.09
C PHE A 555 -7.76 -12.50 6.53
N ASN A 556 -6.79 -13.21 7.10
CA ASN A 556 -6.45 -14.58 6.68
C ASN A 556 -7.59 -15.57 6.94
N MET A 557 -8.33 -15.43 8.06
CA MET A 557 -9.49 -16.26 8.36
C MET A 557 -10.63 -16.03 7.36
N ILE A 558 -10.94 -14.77 7.07
CA ILE A 558 -11.96 -14.41 6.08
C ILE A 558 -11.59 -14.98 4.70
N GLN A 559 -10.32 -14.85 4.30
CA GLN A 559 -9.81 -15.44 3.07
C GLN A 559 -9.94 -16.97 3.06
N PHE A 560 -9.59 -17.61 4.17
CA PHE A 560 -9.70 -19.06 4.30
C PHE A 560 -11.16 -19.52 4.18
N ASP A 561 -12.07 -18.86 4.90
CA ASP A 561 -13.48 -19.24 4.89
C ASP A 561 -14.08 -19.08 3.48
N MET A 562 -13.78 -17.97 2.80
CA MET A 562 -14.23 -17.73 1.42
C MET A 562 -13.77 -18.84 0.45
N LEU A 563 -12.54 -19.34 0.60
CA LEU A 563 -11.95 -20.27 -0.35
C LEU A 563 -12.20 -21.74 -0.04
N TYR A 564 -12.31 -22.08 1.24
CA TYR A 564 -12.42 -23.47 1.69
C TYR A 564 -13.82 -23.85 2.16
N TYR A 565 -14.73 -22.85 2.31
CA TYR A 565 -16.15 -23.04 2.63
C TYR A 565 -17.05 -22.25 1.68
N PRO A 566 -16.87 -22.40 0.35
CA PRO A 566 -17.66 -21.62 -0.59
C PRO A 566 -19.13 -21.95 -0.51
N SER A 567 -19.97 -20.93 -0.73
CA SER A 567 -21.40 -21.12 -0.93
C SER A 567 -21.68 -21.78 -2.30
N LYS A 568 -22.91 -22.24 -2.50
CA LYS A 568 -23.34 -22.78 -3.80
C LYS A 568 -23.26 -21.72 -4.88
N GLU A 569 -23.65 -20.48 -4.57
CA GLU A 569 -23.62 -19.32 -5.46
C GLU A 569 -22.17 -19.00 -5.89
N GLN A 570 -21.20 -19.11 -4.98
CA GLN A 570 -19.79 -18.92 -5.29
C GLN A 570 -19.23 -20.02 -6.22
N LEU A 571 -19.68 -21.26 -6.08
CA LEU A 571 -19.30 -22.34 -7.00
C LEU A 571 -19.92 -22.14 -8.38
N GLU A 572 -21.22 -21.70 -8.44
CA GLU A 572 -21.93 -21.40 -9.68
C GLU A 572 -21.44 -20.11 -10.35
N PHE A 573 -20.73 -19.23 -9.63
CA PHE A 573 -20.13 -18.02 -10.20
C PHE A 573 -19.19 -18.36 -11.37
N PHE A 574 -18.42 -19.44 -11.26
CA PHE A 574 -17.50 -19.88 -12.32
C PHE A 574 -18.19 -20.44 -13.55
N ASP A 575 -19.49 -20.76 -13.49
CA ASP A 575 -20.27 -21.13 -14.67
C ASP A 575 -20.58 -19.92 -15.57
N ARG A 576 -20.46 -18.72 -15.04
CA ARG A 576 -20.78 -17.46 -15.73
C ARG A 576 -19.53 -16.76 -16.31
N ILE A 577 -18.34 -17.26 -15.98
CA ILE A 577 -17.08 -16.64 -16.38
C ILE A 577 -16.20 -17.66 -17.10
N TYR A 578 -15.32 -17.14 -17.94
CA TYR A 578 -14.17 -17.87 -18.49
C TYR A 578 -12.94 -16.93 -18.42
N HIS A 579 -11.77 -17.53 -18.34
CA HIS A 579 -10.52 -16.79 -18.30
C HIS A 579 -9.80 -16.90 -19.64
N TYR A 580 -9.21 -15.79 -20.07
CA TYR A 580 -8.48 -15.68 -21.31
C TYR A 580 -7.02 -15.36 -21.01
N GLU A 581 -6.12 -16.31 -21.25
CA GLU A 581 -4.69 -16.08 -21.15
C GLU A 581 -4.14 -15.49 -22.47
N ASN A 582 -3.56 -14.28 -22.37
CA ASN A 582 -3.14 -13.49 -23.51
C ASN A 582 -1.60 -13.51 -23.65
N PHE A 583 -0.99 -14.71 -23.88
CA PHE A 583 0.43 -14.79 -24.19
C PHE A 583 0.73 -15.89 -25.23
N GLY A 584 1.00 -15.46 -26.47
CA GLY A 584 1.58 -16.26 -27.56
C GLY A 584 0.64 -17.20 -28.29
N VAL A 585 -0.06 -18.08 -27.59
CA VAL A 585 -1.06 -18.99 -28.17
C VAL A 585 -2.38 -18.78 -27.43
N PHE A 586 -3.41 -18.40 -28.18
CA PHE A 586 -4.71 -18.01 -27.63
C PHE A 586 -5.56 -19.23 -27.27
N GLU A 587 -5.57 -19.64 -26.02
CA GLU A 587 -6.50 -20.67 -25.53
C GLU A 587 -7.46 -20.10 -24.49
N PHE A 588 -8.75 -20.40 -24.67
CA PHE A 588 -9.78 -20.14 -23.68
C PHE A 588 -9.75 -21.23 -22.62
N THR A 589 -9.59 -20.86 -21.37
CA THR A 589 -9.81 -21.79 -20.26
C THR A 589 -11.24 -21.67 -19.79
N THR A 590 -12.06 -22.68 -20.05
CA THR A 590 -13.42 -22.80 -19.51
C THR A 590 -13.37 -23.54 -18.20
N PHE A 591 -14.01 -23.01 -17.16
CA PHE A 591 -14.11 -23.63 -15.84
C PHE A 591 -15.24 -24.66 -15.75
N ASN A 592 -16.04 -24.78 -16.80
CA ASN A 592 -17.29 -25.52 -16.81
C ASN A 592 -17.13 -26.93 -17.38
N ASN A 593 -17.33 -27.95 -16.55
CA ASN A 593 -17.51 -29.34 -16.95
C ASN A 593 -18.99 -29.72 -16.83
N LYS A 594 -19.85 -29.26 -17.76
CA LYS A 594 -21.29 -29.60 -17.79
C LYS A 594 -21.57 -31.11 -18.08
N ASN A 595 -20.57 -31.85 -18.53
CA ASN A 595 -20.73 -33.29 -18.78
C ASN A 595 -20.63 -34.05 -17.45
N GLY A 596 -21.69 -34.73 -17.09
CA GLY A 596 -21.74 -35.59 -15.89
C GLY A 596 -20.52 -36.52 -15.84
N ILE A 597 -19.92 -36.68 -14.65
CA ILE A 597 -18.79 -37.57 -14.45
C ILE A 597 -19.26 -39.04 -14.58
N SER A 598 -18.62 -39.80 -15.48
CA SER A 598 -18.79 -41.25 -15.53
C SER A 598 -18.17 -41.90 -14.28
N LEU A 599 -18.73 -43.00 -13.81
CA LEU A 599 -18.23 -43.78 -12.66
C LEU A 599 -16.73 -44.11 -12.80
N LYS A 600 -16.28 -44.46 -14.01
CA LYS A 600 -14.89 -44.79 -14.33
C LYS A 600 -13.96 -43.56 -14.12
N LYS A 601 -14.39 -42.39 -14.54
CA LYS A 601 -13.65 -41.14 -14.36
C LYS A 601 -13.62 -40.77 -12.88
N TRP A 602 -14.74 -40.91 -12.17
CA TRP A 602 -14.85 -40.64 -10.74
C TRP A 602 -13.89 -41.50 -9.91
N LEU A 603 -13.86 -42.84 -10.15
CA LEU A 603 -12.91 -43.75 -9.51
C LEU A 603 -11.46 -43.38 -9.80
N LYS A 604 -11.13 -43.07 -11.07
CA LYS A 604 -9.79 -42.65 -11.47
C LYS A 604 -9.34 -41.36 -10.73
N GLU A 605 -10.20 -40.36 -10.58
CA GLU A 605 -9.87 -39.15 -9.87
C GLU A 605 -9.67 -39.39 -8.36
N HIS A 606 -10.47 -40.27 -7.71
CA HIS A 606 -10.25 -40.65 -6.32
C HIS A 606 -8.90 -41.35 -6.14
N ILE A 607 -8.56 -42.32 -6.99
CA ILE A 607 -7.28 -43.01 -6.97
C ILE A 607 -6.12 -42.03 -7.13
N LYS A 608 -6.20 -41.08 -8.09
CA LYS A 608 -5.19 -40.03 -8.29
C LYS A 608 -5.03 -39.15 -7.05
N PHE A 609 -6.14 -38.77 -6.41
CA PHE A 609 -6.09 -37.93 -5.21
C PHE A 609 -5.34 -38.61 -4.05
N PHE A 610 -5.61 -39.92 -3.81
CA PHE A 610 -4.97 -40.63 -2.70
C PHE A 610 -3.52 -41.03 -2.98
N ILE A 611 -3.19 -41.41 -4.24
CA ILE A 611 -1.83 -41.84 -4.62
C ILE A 611 -0.92 -40.62 -4.86
N HIS A 612 -1.42 -39.60 -5.53
CA HIS A 612 -0.64 -38.45 -5.98
C HIS A 612 -1.11 -37.13 -5.37
N TYR A 613 -1.48 -37.13 -4.09
CA TYR A 613 -2.04 -35.94 -3.39
C TYR A 613 -1.24 -34.66 -3.64
N GLY A 614 0.10 -34.73 -3.60
CA GLY A 614 0.97 -33.56 -3.79
C GLY A 614 0.87 -32.91 -5.18
N ARG A 615 0.60 -33.70 -6.22
CA ARG A 615 0.51 -33.21 -7.61
C ARG A 615 -0.93 -33.13 -8.14
N TYR A 616 -1.91 -33.58 -7.36
CA TYR A 616 -3.31 -33.64 -7.81
C TYR A 616 -3.89 -32.29 -8.18
N PHE A 617 -3.36 -31.23 -7.59
CA PHE A 617 -3.85 -29.86 -7.77
C PHE A 617 -2.96 -28.99 -8.65
N ASP A 618 -1.88 -29.54 -9.26
CA ASP A 618 -0.92 -28.74 -10.03
C ASP A 618 -1.57 -28.04 -11.25
N ASP A 619 -2.60 -28.68 -11.83
CA ASP A 619 -3.40 -28.17 -12.95
C ASP A 619 -4.73 -27.51 -12.51
N ALA A 620 -4.97 -27.37 -11.21
CA ALA A 620 -6.22 -26.85 -10.72
C ALA A 620 -6.19 -25.32 -10.63
N PHE A 621 -7.13 -24.69 -11.31
CA PHE A 621 -7.42 -23.28 -11.13
C PHE A 621 -7.76 -22.93 -9.67
N TRP A 622 -8.65 -23.72 -9.09
CA TRP A 622 -9.04 -23.68 -7.69
C TRP A 622 -9.31 -25.10 -7.19
N PRO A 623 -8.50 -25.59 -6.24
CA PRO A 623 -8.62 -26.98 -5.75
C PRO A 623 -10.02 -27.37 -5.28
N VAL A 624 -10.73 -26.48 -4.58
CA VAL A 624 -12.07 -26.73 -4.07
C VAL A 624 -13.07 -26.90 -5.23
N LEU A 625 -13.00 -26.05 -6.25
CA LEU A 625 -13.84 -26.15 -7.45
C LEU A 625 -13.56 -27.47 -8.21
N LYS A 626 -12.29 -27.87 -8.35
CA LYS A 626 -11.91 -29.14 -8.97
C LYS A 626 -12.52 -30.34 -8.24
N LEU A 627 -12.48 -30.34 -6.90
CA LEU A 627 -13.06 -31.41 -6.07
C LEU A 627 -14.59 -31.42 -6.20
N HIS A 628 -15.24 -30.24 -6.18
CA HIS A 628 -16.67 -30.11 -6.34
C HIS A 628 -17.15 -30.61 -7.71
N ASN A 629 -16.52 -30.14 -8.79
CA ASN A 629 -16.87 -30.53 -10.17
C ASN A 629 -16.70 -32.03 -10.40
N ASN A 630 -15.75 -32.67 -9.70
CA ASN A 630 -15.54 -34.12 -9.73
C ASN A 630 -16.37 -34.89 -8.69
N LYS A 631 -17.30 -34.26 -7.97
CA LYS A 631 -18.17 -34.87 -6.93
C LYS A 631 -17.36 -35.63 -5.86
N MET A 632 -16.21 -35.08 -5.45
CA MET A 632 -15.24 -35.71 -4.55
C MET A 632 -15.41 -35.17 -3.11
N TYR A 633 -16.53 -35.49 -2.46
CA TYR A 633 -16.89 -34.94 -1.17
C TYR A 633 -15.93 -35.31 -0.03
N ILE A 634 -15.56 -36.62 0.10
CA ILE A 634 -14.60 -37.09 1.11
C ILE A 634 -13.21 -36.46 0.91
N PRO A 635 -12.61 -36.51 -0.31
CA PRO A 635 -11.39 -35.76 -0.59
C PRO A 635 -11.43 -34.28 -0.27
N TYR A 636 -12.55 -33.61 -0.49
CA TYR A 636 -12.74 -32.22 -0.11
C TYR A 636 -12.64 -32.00 1.39
N LEU A 637 -13.30 -32.84 2.21
CA LEU A 637 -13.23 -32.74 3.68
C LEU A 637 -11.78 -32.96 4.19
N ILE A 638 -11.07 -33.95 3.60
CA ILE A 638 -9.67 -34.23 3.93
C ILE A 638 -8.78 -33.03 3.56
N TYR A 639 -8.93 -32.51 2.35
CA TYR A 639 -8.16 -31.39 1.85
C TYR A 639 -8.32 -30.17 2.76
N ARG A 640 -9.58 -29.77 3.04
CA ARG A 640 -9.92 -28.66 3.91
C ARG A 640 -9.35 -28.82 5.33
N SER A 641 -9.50 -30.00 5.94
CA SER A 641 -8.98 -30.28 7.27
C SER A 641 -7.45 -30.18 7.33
N ARG A 642 -6.75 -30.73 6.33
CA ARG A 642 -5.27 -30.64 6.22
C ARG A 642 -4.82 -29.19 6.09
N ARG A 643 -5.51 -28.38 5.26
CA ARG A 643 -5.19 -26.95 5.11
C ARG A 643 -5.42 -26.17 6.41
N LYS A 644 -6.55 -26.39 7.07
CA LYS A 644 -6.86 -25.74 8.38
C LYS A 644 -5.80 -26.05 9.43
N LYS A 645 -5.41 -27.33 9.58
CA LYS A 645 -4.34 -27.74 10.50
C LYS A 645 -3.00 -27.07 10.18
N ARG A 646 -2.63 -27.01 8.91
CA ARG A 646 -1.38 -26.38 8.43
C ARG A 646 -1.36 -24.87 8.78
N TYR A 647 -2.43 -24.14 8.46
CA TYR A 647 -2.49 -22.71 8.69
C TYR A 647 -2.54 -22.35 10.17
N LYS A 648 -3.23 -23.12 11.00
CA LYS A 648 -3.15 -23.01 12.47
C LYS A 648 -1.71 -23.20 12.98
N LYS A 649 -0.99 -24.21 12.46
CA LYS A 649 0.42 -24.45 12.81
C LYS A 649 1.32 -23.27 12.44
N TYR A 650 1.00 -22.54 11.39
CA TYR A 650 1.73 -21.34 10.96
C TYR A 650 1.31 -20.07 11.71
N GLY A 651 0.32 -20.15 12.60
CA GLY A 651 -0.19 -19.01 13.35
C GLY A 651 -0.93 -17.99 12.47
N LEU A 652 -1.56 -18.45 11.37
CA LEU A 652 -2.32 -17.57 10.48
C LEU A 652 -3.72 -17.24 11.02
N PHE A 653 -4.20 -18.02 11.97
CA PHE A 653 -5.47 -17.83 12.70
C PHE A 653 -5.35 -18.29 14.14
#